data_23fcc3e30dd0598049c5bd0a0426a271
#
_entry.id   23fcc3e30dd0598049c5bd0a0426a271
#
_cell.length_a   1.000
_cell.length_b   1.000
_cell.length_c   1.000
_cell.angle_alpha   90.00
_cell.angle_beta   90.00
_cell.angle_gamma   90.00
#
_symmetry.space_group_name_H-M   'P 1'
#
loop_
_entity.id
_entity.type
_entity.pdbx_description
1 polymer ?
#
loop_
_entity_poly.entity_id
_entity_poly.type
_entity_poly.pdbx_seq_one_letter_code
_entity_poly.pdbx_strand_id
1 'polypeptide(L)'
;MNNKISNYLNKAKEIILIVLSFLLPCLLMLFLFKIENIYPFGDKTIMMIDMQSQYISYMRYYKSVLEGNKSMIYTLSKVFGGDFMSIFTYYLASPFNLLIVFFSYDEIPAFFLFTNLLKMSLAGLNMYLLIRLQKEKGNFIDLIFSIGYGLISYSVIYLSNFMWLDGVMILPLVILGIDKMTKKENNIIYPLALGYSLLSSWYIGAMICIFAVFYFIYKYISLDKKFKDRNYFILRFFVFSLIGGLISSCMWVTAFLHLSGTKASFSLPQPIFYNFVMILAGFGQNNYKSVNDICTNYGYMSMFTSIISLIFFQLYFFNKNYSIKERIASFVLFIIYLFFSSFSITYTLLHGGREPTWFPCRYAFIIGFMVCYFGSKETDHLSKTNIFGPILPLITGISSYFILKNLPIEMPSEEKLNYEISMMSLIIYFVVIFLLVCYFIFIRFKPKYNKYVKYALTFIFIPLTCISSFNGARNVLQVNDKQYQNIETYKKDETYLSSVEKIKSLEKEENYRMEMLFNRPGNYNDIDNNPMFYSYNGLSHFSSSENKQIEDYMLKLGFHYNGYFEKYDAGSTASINSFLNIKYLIDNTNNYTNNKPKFINKYPYQELTNNDNDGLKYYTNSLTLPLGFASDIMPYEWFQDNERNGNSMKYYNHFEYQNSIYKSLCGNILNENNEKKDIFYKIQPLSISLSEGVIEELDEAGHKYYTGKKNSTVKIKYLVPQEAYNFNLYFAEMNNNDKLNYVMDYNYLENSYWHKGIKGIKDSNSHVHELTMTFKEDLNHEIINESFYYEDTNILKEYVNEINLQGVNDLVIKKGITSFSYEGSFNLNKNNQQMFFTLPYEKGINIYIDGKKVHTYRTGHIFTGANLENISYGNHKVKITYQDKGLILGIGFSFIGLVGFGFSIVYYNKLENLIFDSKKRKHK
;
A
#
# COMPACT_ATOMS: atom_id res chain seq x y z
N MET A 1 -50.35 -15.41 30.87
CA MET A 1 -49.00 -15.44 31.53
C MET A 1 -47.97 -16.15 30.70
N ASN A 2 -48.24 -17.34 30.18
CA ASN A 2 -47.31 -18.14 29.35
C ASN A 2 -46.79 -17.42 28.08
N ASN A 3 -47.61 -16.66 27.35
CA ASN A 3 -47.20 -15.92 26.16
C ASN A 3 -46.25 -14.76 26.45
N LYS A 4 -46.38 -14.09 27.59
CA LYS A 4 -45.45 -13.00 27.99
C LYS A 4 -44.08 -13.59 28.37
N ILE A 5 -44.06 -14.68 29.14
CA ILE A 5 -42.80 -15.37 29.53
C ILE A 5 -42.07 -15.91 28.28
N SER A 6 -42.80 -16.54 27.36
CA SER A 6 -42.24 -17.03 26.09
C SER A 6 -41.65 -15.91 25.25
N ASN A 7 -42.30 -14.75 25.19
CA ASN A 7 -41.79 -13.56 24.49
C ASN A 7 -40.53 -12.98 25.16
N TYR A 8 -40.47 -12.94 26.50
CA TYR A 8 -39.25 -12.52 27.22
C TYR A 8 -38.07 -13.46 26.96
N LEU A 9 -38.33 -14.76 27.04
CA LEU A 9 -37.29 -15.80 26.77
C LEU A 9 -36.76 -15.73 25.34
N ASN A 10 -37.65 -15.50 24.36
CA ASN A 10 -37.22 -15.33 22.95
C ASN A 10 -36.38 -14.08 22.77
N LYS A 11 -36.78 -12.92 23.37
CA LYS A 11 -35.99 -11.68 23.32
C LYS A 11 -34.62 -11.85 23.99
N ALA A 12 -34.57 -12.48 25.17
CA ALA A 12 -33.31 -12.74 25.86
C ALA A 12 -32.38 -13.63 25.00
N LYS A 13 -32.94 -14.69 24.40
CA LYS A 13 -32.18 -15.55 23.45
C LYS A 13 -31.59 -14.75 22.29
N GLU A 14 -32.38 -13.87 21.66
CA GLU A 14 -31.90 -13.03 20.55
C GLU A 14 -30.73 -12.12 20.97
N ILE A 15 -30.85 -11.46 22.12
CA ILE A 15 -29.76 -10.62 22.67
C ILE A 15 -28.52 -11.47 22.93
N ILE A 16 -28.67 -12.64 23.56
CA ILE A 16 -27.53 -13.55 23.81
C ILE A 16 -26.84 -13.94 22.50
N LEU A 17 -27.59 -14.26 21.45
CA LEU A 17 -27.02 -14.65 20.15
C LEU A 17 -26.28 -13.49 19.47
N ILE A 18 -26.83 -12.28 19.54
CA ILE A 18 -26.16 -11.06 19.06
C ILE A 18 -24.84 -10.84 19.81
N VAL A 19 -24.87 -10.90 21.13
CA VAL A 19 -23.69 -10.70 21.97
C VAL A 19 -22.63 -11.79 21.69
N LEU A 20 -23.05 -13.06 21.63
CA LEU A 20 -22.12 -14.16 21.35
C LEU A 20 -21.53 -14.10 19.94
N SER A 21 -22.28 -13.62 18.95
CA SER A 21 -21.77 -13.50 17.58
C SER A 21 -20.63 -12.47 17.45
N PHE A 22 -20.58 -11.48 18.34
CA PHE A 22 -19.49 -10.53 18.47
C PHE A 22 -18.39 -11.07 19.40
N LEU A 23 -18.76 -11.57 20.58
CA LEU A 23 -17.80 -11.92 21.62
C LEU A 23 -16.99 -13.20 21.31
N LEU A 24 -17.58 -14.21 20.65
CA LEU A 24 -16.84 -15.47 20.41
C LEU A 24 -15.62 -15.27 19.49
N PRO A 25 -15.71 -14.61 18.33
CA PRO A 25 -14.53 -14.27 17.54
C PRO A 25 -13.52 -13.42 18.32
N CYS A 26 -14.01 -12.43 19.11
CA CYS A 26 -13.17 -11.58 19.93
C CYS A 26 -12.35 -12.37 20.94
N LEU A 27 -13.03 -13.18 21.76
CA LEU A 27 -12.40 -13.94 22.85
C LEU A 27 -11.43 -15.01 22.32
N LEU A 28 -11.78 -15.67 21.20
CA LEU A 28 -10.90 -16.66 20.57
C LEU A 28 -9.60 -16.00 20.08
N MET A 29 -9.68 -14.84 19.45
CA MET A 29 -8.48 -14.10 18.99
C MET A 29 -7.67 -13.52 20.15
N LEU A 30 -8.33 -12.95 21.19
CA LEU A 30 -7.63 -12.50 22.41
C LEU A 30 -6.87 -13.63 23.10
N PHE A 31 -7.50 -14.80 23.21
CA PHE A 31 -6.86 -15.98 23.78
C PHE A 31 -5.67 -16.44 22.94
N LEU A 32 -5.82 -16.38 21.60
CA LEU A 32 -4.76 -16.72 20.67
C LEU A 32 -3.58 -15.74 20.77
N PHE A 33 -3.85 -14.44 20.80
CA PHE A 33 -2.81 -13.41 20.96
C PHE A 33 -2.04 -13.60 22.29
N LYS A 34 -2.73 -14.02 23.36
CA LYS A 34 -2.08 -14.33 24.63
C LYS A 34 -1.17 -15.55 24.52
N ILE A 35 -1.58 -16.62 23.84
CA ILE A 35 -0.78 -17.85 23.68
C ILE A 35 0.46 -17.59 22.82
N GLU A 36 0.32 -16.82 21.74
CA GLU A 36 1.40 -16.55 20.80
C GLU A 36 2.24 -15.31 21.18
N ASN A 37 2.08 -14.80 22.42
CA ASN A 37 2.82 -13.66 22.97
C ASN A 37 2.77 -12.40 22.10
N ILE A 38 1.60 -12.10 21.53
CA ILE A 38 1.38 -10.87 20.75
C ILE A 38 1.10 -9.70 21.71
N TYR A 39 1.77 -8.57 21.51
CA TYR A 39 1.60 -7.35 22.30
C TYR A 39 0.12 -6.90 22.32
N PRO A 40 -0.48 -6.51 23.46
CA PRO A 40 0.14 -6.24 24.76
C PRO A 40 0.33 -7.47 25.69
N PHE A 41 0.07 -8.69 25.26
CA PHE A 41 0.19 -9.90 26.08
C PHE A 41 1.61 -10.48 26.09
N GLY A 42 2.48 -10.01 25.22
CA GLY A 42 3.87 -10.40 25.10
C GLY A 42 4.67 -9.33 24.37
N ASP A 43 5.80 -9.68 23.80
CA ASP A 43 6.79 -8.77 23.22
C ASP A 43 6.72 -8.65 21.69
N LYS A 44 5.89 -9.45 21.00
CA LYS A 44 5.75 -9.46 19.54
C LYS A 44 4.58 -8.59 19.09
N THR A 45 4.79 -7.74 18.10
CA THR A 45 3.71 -6.99 17.46
C THR A 45 3.16 -7.76 16.26
N ILE A 46 2.06 -7.30 15.66
CA ILE A 46 1.59 -7.82 14.36
C ILE A 46 2.22 -7.09 13.17
N MET A 47 3.19 -6.23 13.43
CA MET A 47 3.85 -5.45 12.38
C MET A 47 4.86 -6.31 11.64
N MET A 48 4.65 -6.45 10.34
CA MET A 48 5.57 -7.11 9.42
C MET A 48 5.46 -6.47 8.03
N ILE A 49 6.50 -6.60 7.22
CA ILE A 49 6.56 -6.18 5.81
C ILE A 49 6.07 -4.72 5.65
N ASP A 50 5.03 -4.49 4.84
CA ASP A 50 4.50 -3.16 4.55
C ASP A 50 3.97 -2.41 5.80
N MET A 51 3.44 -3.13 6.79
CA MET A 51 2.97 -2.47 8.02
C MET A 51 4.13 -1.84 8.77
N GLN A 52 5.28 -2.50 8.82
CA GLN A 52 6.49 -2.02 9.46
C GLN A 52 7.15 -0.88 8.67
N SER A 53 7.20 -0.99 7.33
CA SER A 53 7.90 -0.04 6.47
C SER A 53 7.04 1.16 6.07
N GLN A 54 5.72 0.99 5.90
CA GLN A 54 4.82 2.02 5.38
C GLN A 54 3.73 2.42 6.38
N TYR A 55 2.86 1.47 6.78
CA TYR A 55 1.58 1.82 7.40
C TYR A 55 1.73 2.45 8.77
N ILE A 56 2.74 2.05 9.52
CA ILE A 56 3.07 2.66 10.82
C ILE A 56 3.43 4.14 10.65
N SER A 57 4.25 4.47 9.65
CA SER A 57 4.67 5.84 9.36
C SER A 57 3.49 6.71 8.91
N TYR A 58 2.61 6.17 8.06
CA TYR A 58 1.39 6.87 7.64
C TYR A 58 0.43 7.11 8.80
N MET A 59 0.28 6.14 9.70
CA MET A 59 -0.60 6.27 10.86
C MET A 59 -0.06 7.30 11.86
N ARG A 60 1.25 7.34 12.08
CA ARG A 60 1.92 8.37 12.90
C ARG A 60 1.71 9.77 12.32
N TYR A 61 1.93 9.91 11.01
CA TYR A 61 1.68 11.17 10.31
C TYR A 61 0.20 11.59 10.44
N TYR A 62 -0.74 10.65 10.22
CA TYR A 62 -2.17 10.92 10.36
C TYR A 62 -2.57 11.33 11.78
N LYS A 63 -2.00 10.69 12.81
CA LYS A 63 -2.19 11.13 14.19
C LYS A 63 -1.73 12.57 14.37
N SER A 64 -0.56 12.94 13.85
CA SER A 64 -0.04 14.31 13.88
C SER A 64 -0.94 15.31 13.12
N VAL A 65 -1.62 14.88 12.05
CA VAL A 65 -2.65 15.68 11.36
C VAL A 65 -3.86 15.91 12.27
N LEU A 66 -4.34 14.87 12.95
CA LEU A 66 -5.49 14.98 13.87
C LEU A 66 -5.19 15.87 15.09
N GLU A 67 -3.93 15.92 15.51
CA GLU A 67 -3.43 16.83 16.56
C GLU A 67 -3.24 18.27 16.07
N GLY A 68 -3.42 18.54 14.75
CA GLY A 68 -3.28 19.87 14.15
C GLY A 68 -1.86 20.27 13.78
N ASN A 69 -0.88 19.38 13.91
CA ASN A 69 0.54 19.66 13.66
C ASN A 69 0.95 19.53 12.18
N LYS A 70 0.18 18.78 11.38
CA LYS A 70 0.45 18.51 9.96
C LYS A 70 -0.82 18.74 9.12
N SER A 71 -0.64 18.86 7.80
CA SER A 71 -1.75 19.04 6.87
C SER A 71 -2.21 17.70 6.29
N MET A 72 -3.54 17.56 6.11
CA MET A 72 -4.17 16.42 5.44
C MET A 72 -4.00 16.46 3.92
N ILE A 73 -3.85 17.66 3.33
CA ILE A 73 -3.90 17.83 1.88
C ILE A 73 -2.52 17.87 1.23
N TYR A 74 -1.50 18.35 1.94
CA TYR A 74 -0.15 18.49 1.38
C TYR A 74 0.93 18.26 2.45
N THR A 75 2.02 17.58 2.08
CA THR A 75 3.13 17.27 2.99
C THR A 75 4.48 17.48 2.32
N LEU A 76 5.49 17.84 3.12
CA LEU A 76 6.90 17.84 2.75
C LEU A 76 7.66 16.61 3.27
N SER A 77 6.97 15.73 3.98
CA SER A 77 7.55 14.48 4.47
C SER A 77 7.45 13.34 3.43
N LYS A 78 7.35 13.72 2.14
CA LYS A 78 7.18 12.80 1.01
C LYS A 78 8.03 13.30 -0.15
N VAL A 79 9.18 12.70 -0.40
CA VAL A 79 10.13 13.06 -1.46
C VAL A 79 10.35 14.58 -1.54
N PHE A 80 10.03 15.22 -2.64
CA PHE A 80 10.14 16.68 -2.79
C PHE A 80 8.95 17.45 -2.21
N GLY A 81 7.96 16.76 -1.65
CA GLY A 81 6.65 17.25 -1.25
C GLY A 81 5.56 16.76 -2.20
N GLY A 82 4.32 16.76 -1.73
CA GLY A 82 3.19 16.32 -2.53
C GLY A 82 1.91 16.16 -1.74
N ASP A 83 0.86 15.71 -2.42
CA ASP A 83 -0.42 15.44 -1.79
C ASP A 83 -0.31 14.29 -0.77
N PHE A 84 -1.03 14.40 0.34
CA PHE A 84 -1.19 13.32 1.32
C PHE A 84 -2.47 12.51 1.07
N MET A 85 -3.41 13.06 0.29
CA MET A 85 -4.71 12.43 0.04
C MET A 85 -4.58 11.12 -0.76
N SER A 86 -3.59 10.99 -1.63
CA SER A 86 -3.28 9.72 -2.32
C SER A 86 -2.98 8.58 -1.35
N ILE A 87 -2.24 8.87 -0.28
CA ILE A 87 -1.94 7.92 0.80
C ILE A 87 -3.19 7.69 1.67
N PHE A 88 -3.84 8.77 2.08
CA PHE A 88 -5.00 8.72 2.97
C PHE A 88 -6.14 7.88 2.40
N THR A 89 -6.52 8.11 1.15
CA THR A 89 -7.67 7.45 0.52
C THR A 89 -7.48 5.94 0.34
N TYR A 90 -6.25 5.47 0.25
CA TYR A 90 -5.95 4.04 0.10
C TYR A 90 -5.72 3.35 1.46
N TYR A 91 -4.94 3.96 2.37
CA TYR A 91 -4.46 3.30 3.58
C TYR A 91 -5.23 3.68 4.86
N LEU A 92 -5.74 4.92 4.95
CA LEU A 92 -6.13 5.51 6.23
C LEU A 92 -7.60 5.92 6.33
N ALA A 93 -8.37 5.84 5.23
CA ALA A 93 -9.73 6.39 5.17
C ALA A 93 -10.78 5.64 6.01
N SER A 94 -10.43 4.52 6.64
CA SER A 94 -11.32 3.81 7.55
C SER A 94 -11.70 4.68 8.75
N PRO A 95 -13.00 4.85 9.07
CA PRO A 95 -13.44 5.59 10.25
C PRO A 95 -12.88 5.05 11.57
N PHE A 96 -12.50 3.76 11.64
CA PHE A 96 -11.87 3.19 12.82
C PHE A 96 -10.51 3.82 13.11
N ASN A 97 -9.84 4.37 12.09
CA ASN A 97 -8.54 5.00 12.27
C ASN A 97 -8.61 6.32 13.06
N LEU A 98 -9.81 6.94 13.19
CA LEU A 98 -10.02 8.07 14.08
C LEU A 98 -9.80 7.73 15.56
N LEU A 99 -9.93 6.45 15.93
CA LEU A 99 -9.68 5.99 17.30
C LEU A 99 -8.21 6.14 17.72
N ILE A 100 -7.28 6.40 16.78
CA ILE A 100 -5.86 6.63 17.06
C ILE A 100 -5.62 7.79 18.03
N VAL A 101 -6.54 8.74 18.13
CA VAL A 101 -6.43 9.88 19.04
C VAL A 101 -6.41 9.48 20.52
N PHE A 102 -6.90 8.27 20.85
CA PHE A 102 -6.93 7.72 22.19
C PHE A 102 -5.66 6.93 22.58
N PHE A 103 -4.73 6.76 21.64
CA PHE A 103 -3.49 6.00 21.83
C PHE A 103 -2.30 6.95 21.76
N SER A 104 -1.27 6.73 22.58
CA SER A 104 0.01 7.41 22.44
C SER A 104 0.80 6.90 21.23
N TYR A 105 1.90 7.56 20.86
CA TYR A 105 2.70 7.15 19.71
C TYR A 105 3.35 5.77 19.91
N ASP A 106 3.78 5.45 21.11
CA ASP A 106 4.34 4.15 21.50
C ASP A 106 3.29 3.03 21.59
N GLU A 107 2.00 3.36 21.69
CA GLU A 107 0.88 2.41 21.70
C GLU A 107 0.28 2.12 20.32
N ILE A 108 0.79 2.70 19.23
CA ILE A 108 0.25 2.46 17.89
C ILE A 108 0.24 0.96 17.50
N PRO A 109 1.22 0.11 17.90
CA PRO A 109 1.11 -1.32 17.66
C PRO A 109 -0.11 -1.96 18.35
N ALA A 110 -0.48 -1.53 19.54
CA ALA A 110 -1.69 -1.97 20.23
C ALA A 110 -2.96 -1.45 19.56
N PHE A 111 -2.94 -0.23 19.03
CA PHE A 111 -4.04 0.33 18.24
C PHE A 111 -4.36 -0.54 17.01
N PHE A 112 -3.36 -0.96 16.25
CA PHE A 112 -3.59 -1.85 15.11
C PHE A 112 -4.22 -3.18 15.52
N LEU A 113 -3.73 -3.78 16.61
CA LEU A 113 -4.31 -5.01 17.14
C LEU A 113 -5.77 -4.80 17.56
N PHE A 114 -6.05 -3.74 18.31
CA PHE A 114 -7.38 -3.40 18.80
C PHE A 114 -8.39 -3.19 17.64
N THR A 115 -8.01 -2.38 16.62
CA THR A 115 -8.90 -2.11 15.49
C THR A 115 -9.14 -3.35 14.64
N ASN A 116 -8.14 -4.20 14.42
CA ASN A 116 -8.29 -5.45 13.71
C ASN A 116 -9.24 -6.40 14.46
N LEU A 117 -9.04 -6.56 15.76
CA LEU A 117 -9.90 -7.38 16.61
C LEU A 117 -11.37 -6.90 16.56
N LEU A 118 -11.57 -5.57 16.62
CA LEU A 118 -12.90 -4.98 16.53
C LEU A 118 -13.56 -5.26 15.17
N LYS A 119 -12.84 -5.10 14.05
CA LYS A 119 -13.33 -5.38 12.70
C LYS A 119 -13.69 -6.88 12.51
N MET A 120 -12.85 -7.79 13.00
CA MET A 120 -13.12 -9.24 12.95
C MET A 120 -14.35 -9.62 13.76
N SER A 121 -14.53 -9.05 14.94
CA SER A 121 -15.69 -9.26 15.80
C SER A 121 -16.97 -8.72 15.16
N LEU A 122 -16.90 -7.54 14.55
CA LEU A 122 -18.00 -6.94 13.79
C LEU A 122 -18.31 -7.74 12.52
N ALA A 123 -17.33 -8.36 11.87
CA ALA A 123 -17.57 -9.25 10.73
C ALA A 123 -18.42 -10.46 11.15
N GLY A 124 -18.10 -11.08 12.28
CA GLY A 124 -18.91 -12.16 12.87
C GLY A 124 -20.32 -11.71 13.21
N LEU A 125 -20.47 -10.56 13.86
CA LEU A 125 -21.78 -9.94 14.18
C LEU A 125 -22.58 -9.65 12.90
N ASN A 126 -22.00 -9.02 11.90
CA ASN A 126 -22.69 -8.65 10.67
C ASN A 126 -23.12 -9.88 9.88
N MET A 127 -22.31 -10.94 9.88
CA MET A 127 -22.70 -12.23 9.31
C MET A 127 -23.89 -12.84 10.05
N TYR A 128 -23.90 -12.82 11.38
CA TYR A 128 -25.04 -13.26 12.18
C TYR A 128 -26.30 -12.43 11.86
N LEU A 129 -26.18 -11.10 11.78
CA LEU A 129 -27.30 -10.22 11.45
C LEU A 129 -27.88 -10.51 10.05
N LEU A 130 -27.02 -10.74 9.05
CA LEU A 130 -27.45 -11.18 7.72
C LEU A 130 -28.26 -12.46 7.77
N ILE A 131 -27.76 -13.49 8.46
CA ILE A 131 -28.44 -14.79 8.61
C ILE A 131 -29.75 -14.61 9.36
N ARG A 132 -29.72 -13.90 10.48
CA ARG A 132 -30.87 -13.70 11.37
C ARG A 132 -32.03 -12.98 10.70
N LEU A 133 -31.75 -11.92 9.92
CA LEU A 133 -32.79 -11.13 9.27
C LEU A 133 -33.41 -11.80 8.03
N GLN A 134 -32.86 -12.92 7.59
CA GLN A 134 -33.47 -13.80 6.57
C GLN A 134 -34.39 -14.88 7.17
N LYS A 135 -34.29 -15.14 8.47
CA LYS A 135 -35.00 -16.16 9.20
C LYS A 135 -36.06 -15.54 10.11
N GLU A 136 -37.09 -16.32 10.46
CA GLU A 136 -38.10 -15.87 11.44
C GLU A 136 -37.52 -15.70 12.84
N LYS A 137 -36.59 -16.59 13.24
CA LYS A 137 -35.93 -16.60 14.55
C LYS A 137 -34.47 -17.04 14.43
N GLY A 138 -33.61 -16.44 15.24
CA GLY A 138 -32.22 -16.83 15.38
C GLY A 138 -32.06 -18.20 16.10
N ASN A 139 -31.06 -18.95 15.70
CA ASN A 139 -30.71 -20.22 16.28
C ASN A 139 -29.23 -20.25 16.69
N PHE A 140 -28.89 -20.99 17.76
CA PHE A 140 -27.51 -21.14 18.21
C PHE A 140 -26.59 -21.72 17.12
N ILE A 141 -27.13 -22.58 16.25
CA ILE A 141 -26.34 -23.14 15.13
C ILE A 141 -25.86 -22.09 14.15
N ASP A 142 -26.49 -20.94 14.08
CA ASP A 142 -26.11 -19.84 13.20
C ASP A 142 -24.77 -19.19 13.64
N LEU A 143 -24.39 -19.38 14.92
CA LEU A 143 -23.07 -18.94 15.44
C LEU A 143 -21.90 -19.62 14.76
N ILE A 144 -22.06 -20.81 14.19
CA ILE A 144 -21.03 -21.53 13.44
C ILE A 144 -20.51 -20.65 12.29
N PHE A 145 -21.44 -20.03 11.53
CA PHE A 145 -21.10 -19.21 10.37
C PHE A 145 -20.61 -17.83 10.79
N SER A 146 -21.13 -17.31 11.91
CA SER A 146 -20.65 -16.08 12.53
C SER A 146 -19.20 -16.20 12.97
N ILE A 147 -18.86 -17.25 13.72
CA ILE A 147 -17.49 -17.54 14.17
C ILE A 147 -16.58 -17.81 12.97
N GLY A 148 -17.00 -18.69 12.04
CA GLY A 148 -16.23 -19.05 10.86
C GLY A 148 -15.94 -17.85 9.96
N TYR A 149 -16.88 -16.91 9.82
CA TYR A 149 -16.67 -15.71 9.03
C TYR A 149 -15.86 -14.64 9.78
N GLY A 150 -16.09 -14.44 11.08
CA GLY A 150 -15.32 -13.54 11.91
C GLY A 150 -13.83 -13.92 12.01
N LEU A 151 -13.55 -15.24 11.97
CA LEU A 151 -12.20 -15.81 12.00
C LEU A 151 -11.76 -16.37 10.63
N ILE A 152 -12.32 -15.84 9.54
CA ILE A 152 -11.91 -16.23 8.19
C ILE A 152 -10.39 -16.09 8.02
N SER A 153 -9.76 -17.08 7.40
CA SER A 153 -8.29 -17.09 7.21
C SER A 153 -7.76 -15.81 6.58
N TYR A 154 -8.51 -15.22 5.65
CA TYR A 154 -8.20 -13.94 5.06
C TYR A 154 -7.93 -12.85 6.11
N SER A 155 -8.80 -12.72 7.12
CA SER A 155 -8.63 -11.69 8.16
C SER A 155 -7.39 -11.91 9.03
N VAL A 156 -7.04 -13.16 9.28
CA VAL A 156 -5.88 -13.52 10.13
C VAL A 156 -4.58 -13.35 9.35
N ILE A 157 -4.56 -13.76 8.08
CA ILE A 157 -3.41 -13.63 7.19
C ILE A 157 -3.09 -12.15 6.95
N TYR A 158 -4.11 -11.33 6.72
CA TYR A 158 -3.97 -9.92 6.40
C TYR A 158 -4.12 -8.99 7.61
N LEU A 159 -3.76 -9.45 8.84
CA LEU A 159 -3.73 -8.59 10.02
C LEU A 159 -2.80 -7.37 9.83
N SER A 160 -1.69 -7.54 9.12
CA SER A 160 -0.79 -6.45 8.76
C SER A 160 -1.38 -5.49 7.70
N ASN A 161 -2.34 -5.94 6.87
CA ASN A 161 -3.03 -5.14 5.87
C ASN A 161 -4.39 -4.63 6.40
N PHE A 162 -4.37 -3.99 7.55
CA PHE A 162 -5.53 -3.62 8.37
C PHE A 162 -6.65 -2.88 7.62
N MET A 163 -6.33 -2.16 6.52
CA MET A 163 -7.29 -1.43 5.68
C MET A 163 -8.19 -2.34 4.84
N TRP A 164 -7.83 -3.62 4.65
CA TRP A 164 -8.67 -4.55 3.89
C TRP A 164 -9.77 -5.19 4.73
N LEU A 165 -9.61 -5.22 6.06
CA LEU A 165 -10.56 -5.87 6.97
C LEU A 165 -11.90 -5.13 7.05
N ASP A 166 -11.94 -3.84 6.72
CA ASP A 166 -13.20 -3.10 6.57
C ASP A 166 -14.14 -3.73 5.54
N GLY A 167 -13.59 -4.23 4.42
CA GLY A 167 -14.34 -4.92 3.39
C GLY A 167 -14.95 -6.24 3.88
N VAL A 168 -14.18 -7.02 4.65
CA VAL A 168 -14.67 -8.25 5.27
C VAL A 168 -15.82 -7.95 6.23
N MET A 169 -15.65 -6.93 7.07
CA MET A 169 -16.65 -6.51 8.05
C MET A 169 -17.96 -6.07 7.41
N ILE A 170 -17.90 -5.28 6.33
CA ILE A 170 -19.10 -4.63 5.77
C ILE A 170 -19.85 -5.47 4.74
N LEU A 171 -19.21 -6.42 4.08
CA LEU A 171 -19.79 -7.22 3.01
C LEU A 171 -21.14 -7.89 3.39
N PRO A 172 -21.30 -8.51 4.59
CA PRO A 172 -22.60 -9.08 4.97
C PRO A 172 -23.73 -8.04 4.98
N LEU A 173 -23.46 -6.78 5.36
CA LEU A 173 -24.46 -5.73 5.36
C LEU A 173 -24.81 -5.25 3.95
N VAL A 174 -23.86 -5.23 3.02
CA VAL A 174 -24.14 -4.95 1.60
C VAL A 174 -25.11 -5.98 1.04
N ILE A 175 -24.87 -7.26 1.31
CA ILE A 175 -25.73 -8.36 0.85
C ILE A 175 -27.10 -8.35 1.54
N LEU A 176 -27.13 -8.07 2.83
CA LEU A 176 -28.39 -7.88 3.57
C LEU A 176 -29.24 -6.76 2.92
N GLY A 177 -28.59 -5.67 2.53
CA GLY A 177 -29.27 -4.57 1.84
C GLY A 177 -29.90 -4.99 0.53
N ILE A 178 -29.17 -5.77 -0.33
CA ILE A 178 -29.72 -6.29 -1.59
C ILE A 178 -30.91 -7.23 -1.33
N ASP A 179 -30.80 -8.09 -0.32
CA ASP A 179 -31.90 -9.01 0.03
C ASP A 179 -33.16 -8.28 0.51
N LYS A 180 -33.01 -7.21 1.28
CA LYS A 180 -34.13 -6.36 1.72
C LYS A 180 -34.84 -5.65 0.57
N MET A 181 -34.13 -5.31 -0.51
CA MET A 181 -34.76 -4.68 -1.67
C MET A 181 -35.84 -5.54 -2.31
N THR A 182 -35.72 -6.88 -2.20
CA THR A 182 -36.75 -7.79 -2.74
C THR A 182 -38.07 -7.78 -1.97
N LYS A 183 -38.04 -7.31 -0.71
CA LYS A 183 -39.20 -7.29 0.20
C LYS A 183 -39.99 -5.99 0.23
N LYS A 184 -39.67 -5.01 -0.62
CA LYS A 184 -40.28 -3.67 -0.63
C LYS A 184 -40.14 -2.91 0.69
N GLU A 185 -39.20 -3.29 1.54
CA GLU A 185 -38.91 -2.58 2.76
C GLU A 185 -38.07 -1.33 2.47
N ASN A 186 -38.21 -0.29 3.30
CA ASN A 186 -37.32 0.85 3.22
C ASN A 186 -35.89 0.38 3.48
N ASN A 187 -34.97 0.60 2.51
CA ASN A 187 -33.65 0.05 2.54
C ASN A 187 -32.59 1.14 2.70
N ILE A 188 -32.29 1.45 3.94
CA ILE A 188 -31.22 2.37 4.33
C ILE A 188 -29.84 1.67 4.33
N ILE A 189 -29.84 0.36 4.58
CA ILE A 189 -28.63 -0.41 4.85
C ILE A 189 -27.74 -0.48 3.60
N TYR A 190 -28.30 -0.74 2.41
CA TYR A 190 -27.52 -0.96 1.21
C TYR A 190 -26.67 0.24 0.79
N PRO A 191 -27.24 1.45 0.57
CA PRO A 191 -26.44 2.59 0.15
C PRO A 191 -25.43 3.03 1.21
N LEU A 192 -25.72 2.87 2.51
CA LEU A 192 -24.76 3.16 3.57
C LEU A 192 -23.63 2.13 3.64
N ALA A 193 -23.97 0.84 3.56
CA ALA A 193 -22.95 -0.21 3.59
C ALA A 193 -22.03 -0.18 2.34
N LEU A 194 -22.63 0.06 1.17
CA LEU A 194 -21.86 0.22 -0.08
C LEU A 194 -21.02 1.50 -0.03
N GLY A 195 -21.61 2.62 0.42
CA GLY A 195 -20.88 3.87 0.61
C GLY A 195 -19.73 3.72 1.61
N TYR A 196 -19.96 3.05 2.74
CA TYR A 196 -18.90 2.74 3.71
C TYR A 196 -17.76 1.93 3.08
N SER A 197 -18.07 0.90 2.29
CA SER A 197 -17.04 0.05 1.67
C SER A 197 -16.11 0.83 0.75
N LEU A 198 -16.67 1.76 -0.04
CA LEU A 198 -15.91 2.63 -0.94
C LEU A 198 -15.18 3.76 -0.21
N LEU A 199 -15.75 4.24 0.92
CA LEU A 199 -15.16 5.28 1.75
C LEU A 199 -13.95 4.76 2.51
N SER A 200 -14.07 3.60 3.18
CA SER A 200 -13.02 3.04 4.04
C SER A 200 -11.83 2.50 3.25
N SER A 201 -12.07 1.93 2.08
CA SER A 201 -11.07 1.44 1.14
C SER A 201 -11.69 1.34 -0.26
N TRP A 202 -11.46 2.35 -1.10
CA TRP A 202 -12.01 2.36 -2.46
C TRP A 202 -11.63 1.10 -3.25
N TYR A 203 -10.43 0.56 -3.01
CA TYR A 203 -9.90 -0.61 -3.70
C TYR A 203 -10.68 -1.91 -3.38
N ILE A 204 -10.85 -2.21 -2.09
CA ILE A 204 -11.66 -3.36 -1.64
C ILE A 204 -13.15 -3.10 -1.89
N GLY A 205 -13.59 -1.85 -1.74
CA GLY A 205 -14.95 -1.41 -2.08
C GLY A 205 -15.30 -1.68 -3.55
N ALA A 206 -14.37 -1.47 -4.48
CA ALA A 206 -14.58 -1.80 -5.90
C ALA A 206 -14.82 -3.31 -6.12
N MET A 207 -14.06 -4.18 -5.43
CA MET A 207 -14.30 -5.64 -5.46
C MET A 207 -15.69 -6.00 -4.94
N ILE A 208 -16.13 -5.34 -3.86
CA ILE A 208 -17.48 -5.51 -3.29
C ILE A 208 -18.55 -5.02 -4.27
N CYS A 209 -18.32 -3.89 -4.97
CA CYS A 209 -19.23 -3.41 -6.01
C CYS A 209 -19.42 -4.43 -7.14
N ILE A 210 -18.32 -5.02 -7.63
CA ILE A 210 -18.37 -6.07 -8.65
C ILE A 210 -19.18 -7.28 -8.11
N PHE A 211 -18.90 -7.71 -6.88
CA PHE A 211 -19.65 -8.81 -6.26
C PHE A 211 -21.14 -8.47 -6.07
N ALA A 212 -21.47 -7.25 -5.67
CA ALA A 212 -22.86 -6.80 -5.51
C ALA A 212 -23.65 -6.93 -6.82
N VAL A 213 -23.03 -6.63 -7.98
CA VAL A 213 -23.66 -6.84 -9.30
C VAL A 213 -23.91 -8.32 -9.59
N PHE A 214 -22.92 -9.19 -9.38
CA PHE A 214 -23.08 -10.62 -9.58
C PHE A 214 -24.10 -11.24 -8.61
N TYR A 215 -24.08 -10.80 -7.35
CA TYR A 215 -25.04 -11.23 -6.36
C TYR A 215 -26.46 -10.74 -6.69
N PHE A 216 -26.60 -9.51 -7.19
CA PHE A 216 -27.88 -8.99 -7.69
C PHE A 216 -28.42 -9.86 -8.84
N ILE A 217 -27.57 -10.24 -9.82
CA ILE A 217 -27.96 -11.13 -10.92
C ILE A 217 -28.41 -12.50 -10.40
N TYR A 218 -27.62 -13.10 -9.49
CA TYR A 218 -27.99 -14.34 -8.81
C TYR A 218 -29.37 -14.21 -8.15
N LYS A 219 -29.59 -13.14 -7.38
CA LYS A 219 -30.84 -12.91 -6.68
C LYS A 219 -32.00 -12.72 -7.63
N TYR A 220 -31.81 -11.93 -8.68
CA TYR A 220 -32.82 -11.71 -9.75
C TYR A 220 -33.24 -13.02 -10.44
N ILE A 221 -32.27 -13.88 -10.75
CA ILE A 221 -32.52 -15.20 -11.31
C ILE A 221 -33.27 -16.10 -10.32
N SER A 222 -32.95 -16.05 -9.06
CA SER A 222 -33.53 -16.90 -8.01
C SER A 222 -34.95 -16.50 -7.60
N LEU A 223 -35.43 -15.31 -7.98
CA LEU A 223 -36.79 -14.86 -7.70
C LEU A 223 -37.82 -15.70 -8.41
N ASP A 224 -38.95 -15.96 -7.70
CA ASP A 224 -40.09 -16.70 -8.26
C ASP A 224 -40.65 -16.00 -9.51
N LYS A 225 -41.15 -16.78 -10.49
CA LYS A 225 -41.76 -16.25 -11.72
C LYS A 225 -42.93 -15.29 -11.47
N LYS A 226 -43.64 -15.46 -10.32
CA LYS A 226 -44.74 -14.59 -9.90
C LYS A 226 -44.30 -13.25 -9.29
N PHE A 227 -43.01 -12.98 -9.18
CA PHE A 227 -42.50 -11.71 -8.63
C PHE A 227 -42.86 -10.57 -9.58
N LYS A 228 -43.93 -9.86 -9.29
CA LYS A 228 -44.48 -8.78 -10.14
C LYS A 228 -43.56 -7.54 -10.21
N ASP A 229 -42.64 -7.42 -9.29
CA ASP A 229 -41.87 -6.20 -9.06
C ASP A 229 -40.40 -6.31 -9.51
N ARG A 230 -40.07 -7.15 -10.50
CA ARG A 230 -38.71 -7.33 -11.01
C ARG A 230 -38.06 -6.05 -11.51
N ASN A 231 -38.84 -5.23 -12.26
CA ASN A 231 -38.33 -3.96 -12.78
C ASN A 231 -38.06 -2.96 -11.65
N TYR A 232 -38.86 -3.06 -10.59
CA TYR A 232 -38.68 -2.24 -9.39
C TYR A 232 -37.40 -2.64 -8.62
N PHE A 233 -37.12 -3.92 -8.51
CA PHE A 233 -35.89 -4.41 -7.91
C PHE A 233 -34.64 -3.93 -8.68
N ILE A 234 -34.68 -3.95 -10.02
CA ILE A 234 -33.63 -3.42 -10.88
C ILE A 234 -33.42 -1.92 -10.61
N LEU A 235 -34.51 -1.12 -10.66
CA LEU A 235 -34.42 0.32 -10.45
C LEU A 235 -33.86 0.66 -9.06
N ARG A 236 -34.31 -0.03 -8.01
CA ARG A 236 -33.80 0.16 -6.66
C ARG A 236 -32.31 -0.13 -6.56
N PHE A 237 -31.85 -1.23 -7.14
CA PHE A 237 -30.45 -1.59 -7.11
C PHE A 237 -29.60 -0.48 -7.74
N PHE A 238 -29.95 0.01 -8.91
CA PHE A 238 -29.20 1.07 -9.59
C PHE A 238 -29.24 2.40 -8.81
N VAL A 239 -30.41 2.84 -8.37
CA VAL A 239 -30.57 4.10 -7.63
C VAL A 239 -29.80 4.08 -6.32
N PHE A 240 -29.94 3.02 -5.52
CA PHE A 240 -29.25 2.93 -4.24
C PHE A 240 -27.73 2.67 -4.40
N SER A 241 -27.30 1.99 -5.47
CA SER A 241 -25.87 1.87 -5.81
C SER A 241 -25.28 3.23 -6.17
N LEU A 242 -26.01 4.03 -6.96
CA LEU A 242 -25.59 5.40 -7.31
C LEU A 242 -25.50 6.27 -6.05
N ILE A 243 -26.49 6.22 -5.17
CA ILE A 243 -26.48 6.96 -3.90
C ILE A 243 -25.28 6.54 -3.05
N GLY A 244 -25.03 5.24 -2.87
CA GLY A 244 -23.87 4.73 -2.13
C GLY A 244 -22.55 5.20 -2.72
N GLY A 245 -22.41 5.12 -4.05
CA GLY A 245 -21.25 5.64 -4.78
C GLY A 245 -21.05 7.14 -4.60
N LEU A 246 -22.15 7.93 -4.66
CA LEU A 246 -22.08 9.38 -4.46
C LEU A 246 -21.70 9.73 -3.01
N ILE A 247 -22.27 9.09 -2.00
CA ILE A 247 -21.92 9.35 -0.59
C ILE A 247 -20.42 9.23 -0.33
N SER A 248 -19.77 8.27 -0.96
CA SER A 248 -18.33 7.99 -0.78
C SER A 248 -17.40 8.69 -1.77
N SER A 249 -17.94 9.57 -2.63
CA SER A 249 -17.19 10.23 -3.71
C SER A 249 -16.00 11.04 -3.23
N CYS A 250 -16.06 11.60 -2.02
CA CYS A 250 -14.92 12.33 -1.44
C CYS A 250 -13.66 11.48 -1.32
N MET A 251 -13.76 10.14 -1.29
CA MET A 251 -12.61 9.25 -1.25
C MET A 251 -12.25 8.68 -2.63
N TRP A 252 -13.19 8.00 -3.30
CA TRP A 252 -12.84 7.32 -4.56
C TRP A 252 -12.60 8.26 -5.74
N VAL A 253 -13.30 9.42 -5.82
CA VAL A 253 -13.02 10.43 -6.87
C VAL A 253 -11.65 11.05 -6.64
N THR A 254 -11.31 11.38 -5.40
CA THR A 254 -9.97 11.87 -5.03
C THR A 254 -8.91 10.85 -5.41
N ALA A 255 -9.08 9.60 -4.99
CA ALA A 255 -8.16 8.51 -5.34
C ALA A 255 -7.98 8.36 -6.85
N PHE A 256 -9.07 8.34 -7.62
CA PHE A 256 -9.04 8.16 -9.06
C PHE A 256 -8.28 9.29 -9.78
N LEU A 257 -8.46 10.54 -9.35
CA LEU A 257 -7.75 11.68 -9.94
C LEU A 257 -6.26 11.69 -9.60
N HIS A 258 -5.87 11.24 -8.40
CA HIS A 258 -4.46 11.10 -8.03
C HIS A 258 -3.79 9.90 -8.70
N LEU A 259 -4.50 8.80 -8.94
CA LEU A 259 -3.96 7.63 -9.65
C LEU A 259 -3.62 7.90 -11.13
N SER A 260 -4.22 8.94 -11.74
CA SER A 260 -3.92 9.33 -13.12
C SER A 260 -2.52 9.98 -13.24
N GLY A 261 -1.47 9.23 -13.28
CA GLY A 261 -0.07 9.69 -13.34
C GLY A 261 0.88 8.90 -12.43
N THR A 262 0.32 8.01 -11.64
CA THR A 262 1.11 7.05 -10.85
C THR A 262 1.47 5.81 -11.69
N LYS A 263 2.35 4.96 -11.15
CA LYS A 263 2.65 3.62 -11.68
C LYS A 263 1.43 2.70 -11.79
N ALA A 264 0.33 3.04 -11.15
CA ALA A 264 -0.93 2.29 -11.20
C ALA A 264 -1.64 2.36 -12.56
N SER A 265 -0.93 2.65 -13.66
CA SER A 265 -1.46 2.58 -15.02
C SER A 265 -1.88 1.16 -15.37
N PHE A 266 -2.97 1.04 -16.13
CA PHE A 266 -3.48 -0.22 -16.65
C PHE A 266 -2.36 -0.98 -17.38
N SER A 267 -2.00 -2.17 -16.92
CA SER A 267 -1.04 -3.05 -17.57
C SER A 267 -1.77 -4.21 -18.23
N LEU A 268 -1.32 -4.60 -19.41
CA LEU A 268 -1.79 -5.85 -20.02
C LEU A 268 -1.39 -7.02 -19.10
N PRO A 269 -2.36 -7.87 -18.74
CA PRO A 269 -2.11 -8.93 -17.78
C PRO A 269 -1.13 -9.97 -18.31
N GLN A 270 -0.15 -10.35 -17.52
CA GLN A 270 0.63 -11.56 -17.73
C GLN A 270 -0.26 -12.79 -17.45
N PRO A 271 -0.07 -13.92 -18.13
CA PRO A 271 -0.86 -15.12 -17.88
C PRO A 271 -0.53 -15.69 -16.49
N ILE A 272 -1.40 -15.39 -15.51
CA ILE A 272 -1.35 -16.03 -14.18
C ILE A 272 -2.38 -17.15 -14.19
N PHE A 273 -1.93 -18.35 -13.83
CA PHE A 273 -2.79 -19.51 -13.71
C PHE A 273 -2.71 -20.07 -12.29
N TYR A 274 -3.72 -19.76 -11.48
CA TYR A 274 -3.98 -20.59 -10.29
C TYR A 274 -4.52 -21.92 -10.77
N ASN A 275 -3.73 -22.96 -10.59
CA ASN A 275 -4.19 -24.31 -10.92
C ASN A 275 -5.22 -24.82 -9.89
N PHE A 276 -5.95 -25.85 -10.27
CA PHE A 276 -7.00 -26.43 -9.42
C PHE A 276 -6.48 -26.88 -8.04
N VAL A 277 -5.24 -27.34 -7.95
CA VAL A 277 -4.63 -27.80 -6.68
C VAL A 277 -4.43 -26.66 -5.71
N MET A 278 -3.94 -25.50 -6.20
CA MET A 278 -3.78 -24.27 -5.41
C MET A 278 -5.13 -23.75 -4.90
N ILE A 279 -6.16 -23.76 -5.75
CA ILE A 279 -7.51 -23.36 -5.37
C ILE A 279 -8.04 -24.28 -4.27
N LEU A 280 -7.84 -25.60 -4.43
CA LEU A 280 -8.28 -26.59 -3.45
C LEU A 280 -7.56 -26.41 -2.11
N ALA A 281 -6.25 -26.15 -2.13
CA ALA A 281 -5.46 -25.88 -0.94
C ALA A 281 -5.96 -24.67 -0.16
N GLY A 282 -6.48 -23.64 -0.85
CA GLY A 282 -7.04 -22.43 -0.23
C GLY A 282 -8.28 -22.67 0.66
N PHE A 283 -8.98 -23.81 0.53
CA PHE A 283 -10.05 -24.24 1.43
C PHE A 283 -9.53 -25.03 2.63
N GLY A 284 -8.26 -25.39 2.64
CA GLY A 284 -7.65 -26.12 3.75
C GLY A 284 -7.36 -25.21 4.94
N GLN A 285 -7.09 -25.84 6.07
CA GLN A 285 -6.74 -25.16 7.31
C GLN A 285 -5.28 -24.66 7.21
N ASN A 286 -5.08 -23.51 6.65
CA ASN A 286 -3.87 -22.65 6.60
C ASN A 286 -2.52 -23.31 7.01
N ASN A 287 -2.14 -24.39 6.34
CA ASN A 287 -0.88 -25.08 6.62
C ASN A 287 0.27 -24.47 5.79
N TYR A 288 0.46 -23.16 5.96
CA TYR A 288 1.59 -22.43 5.38
C TYR A 288 2.87 -22.84 6.12
N LYS A 289 3.98 -22.93 5.39
CA LYS A 289 5.30 -23.21 5.97
C LYS A 289 6.17 -21.95 6.09
N SER A 290 5.91 -20.98 5.26
CA SER A 290 6.67 -19.72 5.23
C SER A 290 5.77 -18.52 4.94
N VAL A 291 6.25 -17.34 5.30
CA VAL A 291 5.59 -16.07 4.95
C VAL A 291 5.56 -15.88 3.42
N ASN A 292 6.54 -16.40 2.71
CA ASN A 292 6.58 -16.33 1.25
C ASN A 292 5.38 -17.05 0.62
N ASP A 293 4.86 -18.12 1.23
CA ASP A 293 3.66 -18.82 0.75
C ASP A 293 2.41 -17.92 0.78
N ILE A 294 2.43 -16.86 1.59
CA ILE A 294 1.33 -15.92 1.78
C ILE A 294 1.51 -14.66 0.94
N CYS A 295 2.72 -14.12 0.92
CA CYS A 295 2.99 -12.75 0.46
C CYS A 295 3.45 -12.67 -0.99
N THR A 296 4.03 -13.73 -1.56
CA THR A 296 4.52 -13.70 -2.96
C THR A 296 3.38 -13.65 -3.97
N ASN A 297 3.71 -13.33 -5.23
CA ASN A 297 2.74 -13.24 -6.33
C ASN A 297 1.93 -14.54 -6.56
N TYR A 298 2.38 -15.65 -6.03
CA TYR A 298 1.81 -16.99 -6.22
C TYR A 298 1.34 -17.63 -4.91
N GLY A 299 1.10 -16.83 -3.85
CA GLY A 299 0.62 -17.32 -2.57
C GLY A 299 -0.77 -17.96 -2.63
N TYR A 300 -1.12 -18.72 -1.60
CA TYR A 300 -2.41 -19.42 -1.53
C TYR A 300 -3.61 -18.47 -1.44
N MET A 301 -4.74 -18.88 -2.01
CA MET A 301 -6.01 -18.19 -1.82
C MET A 301 -6.54 -18.44 -0.39
N SER A 302 -6.73 -17.38 0.37
CA SER A 302 -7.12 -17.46 1.80
C SER A 302 -8.64 -17.53 1.97
N MET A 303 -9.24 -18.71 1.71
CA MET A 303 -10.70 -18.90 1.66
C MET A 303 -11.26 -19.69 2.84
N PHE A 304 -10.42 -20.28 3.70
CA PHE A 304 -10.86 -21.12 4.80
C PHE A 304 -11.68 -20.31 5.83
N THR A 305 -12.84 -20.85 6.22
CA THR A 305 -13.73 -20.28 7.24
C THR A 305 -13.84 -21.18 8.47
N SER A 306 -14.43 -22.35 8.28
CA SER A 306 -14.43 -23.48 9.20
C SER A 306 -14.79 -24.75 8.45
N ILE A 307 -14.37 -25.89 8.98
CA ILE A 307 -14.68 -27.20 8.39
C ILE A 307 -16.19 -27.40 8.29
N ILE A 308 -16.92 -26.99 9.32
CA ILE A 308 -18.37 -27.20 9.39
C ILE A 308 -19.08 -26.30 8.37
N SER A 309 -18.67 -25.06 8.24
CA SER A 309 -19.23 -24.14 7.22
C SER A 309 -19.06 -24.71 5.81
N LEU A 310 -17.90 -25.30 5.51
CA LEU A 310 -17.62 -25.92 4.21
C LEU A 310 -18.50 -27.13 3.94
N ILE A 311 -18.72 -27.99 4.96
CA ILE A 311 -19.61 -29.17 4.82
C ILE A 311 -21.06 -28.70 4.62
N PHE A 312 -21.57 -27.75 5.40
CA PHE A 312 -22.93 -27.23 5.27
C PHE A 312 -23.14 -26.52 3.92
N PHE A 313 -22.15 -25.83 3.40
CA PHE A 313 -22.17 -25.25 2.05
C PHE A 313 -22.39 -26.32 0.98
N GLN A 314 -21.73 -27.47 1.09
CA GLN A 314 -21.92 -28.57 0.14
C GLN A 314 -23.30 -29.23 0.29
N LEU A 315 -23.81 -29.40 1.53
CA LEU A 315 -25.15 -29.94 1.79
C LEU A 315 -26.25 -29.06 1.21
N TYR A 316 -26.09 -27.73 1.18
CA TYR A 316 -27.08 -26.80 0.64
C TYR A 316 -27.52 -27.18 -0.79
N PHE A 317 -26.62 -27.68 -1.63
CA PHE A 317 -26.95 -28.03 -3.01
C PHE A 317 -27.86 -29.27 -3.11
N PHE A 318 -28.01 -30.07 -2.04
CA PHE A 318 -28.90 -31.23 -1.96
C PHE A 318 -30.19 -30.94 -1.19
N ASN A 319 -30.39 -29.74 -0.68
CA ASN A 319 -31.56 -29.36 0.09
C ASN A 319 -32.75 -29.06 -0.83
N LYS A 320 -33.81 -29.89 -0.70
CA LYS A 320 -35.03 -29.79 -1.50
C LYS A 320 -35.94 -28.62 -1.13
N ASN A 321 -35.65 -27.90 -0.05
CA ASN A 321 -36.37 -26.68 0.32
C ASN A 321 -36.08 -25.51 -0.62
N TYR A 322 -34.94 -25.55 -1.31
CA TYR A 322 -34.52 -24.53 -2.27
C TYR A 322 -34.80 -25.03 -3.71
N SER A 323 -35.28 -24.13 -4.57
CA SER A 323 -35.52 -24.46 -5.96
C SER A 323 -34.23 -24.88 -6.69
N ILE A 324 -34.37 -25.79 -7.66
CA ILE A 324 -33.21 -26.21 -8.48
C ILE A 324 -32.55 -24.99 -9.11
N LYS A 325 -33.37 -24.04 -9.56
CA LYS A 325 -32.91 -22.79 -10.17
C LYS A 325 -32.03 -21.96 -9.23
N GLU A 326 -32.43 -21.82 -7.94
CA GLU A 326 -31.63 -21.10 -6.94
C GLU A 326 -30.32 -21.82 -6.66
N ARG A 327 -30.33 -23.13 -6.51
CA ARG A 327 -29.15 -23.96 -6.23
C ARG A 327 -28.14 -23.90 -7.40
N ILE A 328 -28.63 -23.99 -8.65
CA ILE A 328 -27.77 -23.85 -9.83
C ILE A 328 -27.21 -22.42 -9.93
N ALA A 329 -28.02 -21.39 -9.73
CA ALA A 329 -27.57 -20.01 -9.83
C ALA A 329 -26.51 -19.70 -8.75
N SER A 330 -26.67 -20.20 -7.51
CA SER A 330 -25.68 -20.02 -6.45
C SER A 330 -24.39 -20.81 -6.73
N PHE A 331 -24.49 -22.01 -7.30
CA PHE A 331 -23.34 -22.79 -7.71
C PHE A 331 -22.55 -22.09 -8.83
N VAL A 332 -23.24 -21.58 -9.85
CA VAL A 332 -22.63 -20.83 -10.96
C VAL A 332 -21.95 -19.57 -10.44
N LEU A 333 -22.59 -18.82 -9.54
CA LEU A 333 -21.97 -17.64 -8.89
C LEU A 333 -20.66 -18.01 -8.17
N PHE A 334 -20.67 -19.07 -7.39
CA PHE A 334 -19.52 -19.57 -6.67
C PHE A 334 -18.39 -19.99 -7.63
N ILE A 335 -18.71 -20.76 -8.66
CA ILE A 335 -17.75 -21.24 -9.66
C ILE A 335 -17.13 -20.08 -10.44
N ILE A 336 -17.91 -19.08 -10.84
CA ILE A 336 -17.40 -17.89 -11.52
C ILE A 336 -16.31 -17.20 -10.66
N TYR A 337 -16.59 -16.97 -9.38
CA TYR A 337 -15.61 -16.33 -8.48
C TYR A 337 -14.38 -17.20 -8.21
N LEU A 338 -14.57 -18.52 -8.13
CA LEU A 338 -13.49 -19.47 -7.94
C LEU A 338 -12.52 -19.46 -9.13
N PHE A 339 -13.07 -19.47 -10.35
CA PHE A 339 -12.25 -19.47 -11.58
C PHE A 339 -11.74 -18.08 -12.02
N PHE A 340 -12.19 -16.99 -11.40
CA PHE A 340 -11.63 -15.67 -11.71
C PHE A 340 -10.12 -15.59 -11.46
N SER A 341 -9.59 -16.37 -10.51
CA SER A 341 -8.16 -16.49 -10.25
C SER A 341 -7.37 -17.22 -11.36
N SER A 342 -8.06 -18.01 -12.18
CA SER A 342 -7.44 -18.83 -13.22
C SER A 342 -7.34 -18.11 -14.57
N PHE A 343 -7.95 -16.93 -14.71
CA PHE A 343 -7.91 -16.12 -15.94
C PHE A 343 -7.32 -14.75 -15.65
N SER A 344 -6.22 -14.41 -16.31
CA SER A 344 -5.48 -13.17 -16.07
C SER A 344 -6.33 -11.91 -16.22
N ILE A 345 -7.23 -11.84 -17.23
CA ILE A 345 -8.10 -10.69 -17.44
C ILE A 345 -9.06 -10.46 -16.27
N THR A 346 -9.72 -11.51 -15.78
CA THR A 346 -10.67 -11.42 -14.65
C THR A 346 -9.96 -11.19 -13.33
N TYR A 347 -8.80 -11.79 -13.17
CA TYR A 347 -7.93 -11.57 -12.03
C TYR A 347 -7.50 -10.11 -11.93
N THR A 348 -6.99 -9.55 -13.03
CA THR A 348 -6.59 -8.14 -13.12
C THR A 348 -7.77 -7.20 -12.91
N LEU A 349 -8.94 -7.50 -13.49
CA LEU A 349 -10.15 -6.68 -13.31
C LEU A 349 -10.57 -6.62 -11.83
N LEU A 350 -10.55 -7.75 -11.12
CA LEU A 350 -10.85 -7.78 -9.69
C LEU A 350 -9.82 -7.04 -8.83
N HIS A 351 -8.60 -6.86 -9.34
CA HIS A 351 -7.54 -6.09 -8.70
C HIS A 351 -7.45 -4.64 -9.20
N GLY A 352 -8.54 -4.07 -9.72
CA GLY A 352 -8.62 -2.67 -10.13
C GLY A 352 -7.88 -2.35 -11.44
N GLY A 353 -7.68 -3.34 -12.31
CA GLY A 353 -7.05 -3.16 -13.63
C GLY A 353 -5.54 -3.33 -13.63
N ARG A 354 -4.95 -3.77 -12.52
CA ARG A 354 -3.52 -4.05 -12.38
C ARG A 354 -3.29 -5.35 -11.62
N GLU A 355 -2.26 -6.09 -12.04
CA GLU A 355 -1.79 -7.26 -11.31
C GLU A 355 -1.12 -6.85 -9.99
N PRO A 356 -1.51 -7.45 -8.84
CA PRO A 356 -0.86 -7.16 -7.58
C PRO A 356 0.55 -7.73 -7.55
N THR A 357 1.53 -6.96 -7.16
CA THR A 357 2.93 -7.40 -7.06
C THR A 357 3.12 -8.39 -5.90
N TRP A 358 2.36 -8.23 -4.82
CA TRP A 358 2.39 -9.07 -3.62
C TRP A 358 0.95 -9.25 -3.11
N PHE A 359 0.72 -10.22 -2.22
CA PHE A 359 -0.57 -10.49 -1.60
C PHE A 359 -1.67 -10.79 -2.65
N PRO A 360 -1.61 -11.95 -3.29
CA PRO A 360 -2.53 -12.32 -4.37
C PRO A 360 -3.95 -12.56 -3.88
N CYS A 361 -4.89 -12.64 -4.81
CA CYS A 361 -6.29 -12.99 -4.54
C CYS A 361 -6.96 -12.18 -3.42
N ARG A 362 -6.75 -10.86 -3.41
CA ARG A 362 -7.28 -9.95 -2.38
C ARG A 362 -8.80 -9.96 -2.25
N TYR A 363 -9.52 -10.57 -3.20
CA TYR A 363 -10.98 -10.79 -3.17
C TYR A 363 -11.41 -12.14 -2.56
N ALA A 364 -10.46 -12.97 -2.10
CA ALA A 364 -10.75 -14.33 -1.60
C ALA A 364 -11.75 -14.37 -0.42
N PHE A 365 -11.83 -13.28 0.38
CA PHE A 365 -12.84 -13.16 1.45
C PHE A 365 -14.28 -13.27 0.93
N ILE A 366 -14.55 -12.89 -0.34
CA ILE A 366 -15.87 -13.01 -0.97
C ILE A 366 -16.26 -14.48 -1.14
N ILE A 367 -15.28 -15.33 -1.50
CA ILE A 367 -15.52 -16.77 -1.65
C ILE A 367 -15.82 -17.40 -0.28
N GLY A 368 -15.03 -17.06 0.75
CA GLY A 368 -15.30 -17.51 2.12
C GLY A 368 -16.65 -17.00 2.66
N PHE A 369 -17.02 -15.76 2.32
CA PHE A 369 -18.36 -15.22 2.59
C PHE A 369 -19.46 -16.12 1.98
N MET A 370 -19.35 -16.50 0.69
CA MET A 370 -20.33 -17.36 0.02
C MET A 370 -20.44 -18.72 0.70
N VAL A 371 -19.32 -19.31 1.14
CA VAL A 371 -19.34 -20.59 1.89
C VAL A 371 -20.15 -20.46 3.17
N CYS A 372 -19.93 -19.42 3.98
CA CYS A 372 -20.69 -19.18 5.20
C CYS A 372 -22.16 -18.84 4.91
N TYR A 373 -22.42 -17.98 3.94
CA TYR A 373 -23.77 -17.52 3.62
C TYR A 373 -24.66 -18.64 3.09
N PHE A 374 -24.22 -19.36 2.06
CA PHE A 374 -25.02 -20.48 1.51
C PHE A 374 -25.08 -21.67 2.48
N GLY A 375 -24.00 -21.95 3.20
CA GLY A 375 -23.99 -22.97 4.25
C GLY A 375 -25.01 -22.69 5.36
N SER A 376 -25.20 -21.42 5.75
CA SER A 376 -26.16 -21.04 6.80
C SER A 376 -27.61 -21.28 6.41
N LYS A 377 -27.94 -21.28 5.11
CA LYS A 377 -29.28 -21.60 4.62
C LYS A 377 -29.68 -23.05 4.92
N GLU A 378 -28.70 -23.94 5.04
CA GLU A 378 -28.93 -25.36 5.33
C GLU A 378 -29.49 -25.60 6.75
N THR A 379 -29.17 -24.77 7.73
CA THR A 379 -29.42 -25.05 9.16
C THR A 379 -30.90 -25.20 9.53
N ASP A 380 -31.79 -24.40 8.94
CA ASP A 380 -33.22 -24.46 9.28
C ASP A 380 -33.92 -25.67 8.65
N HIS A 381 -33.45 -26.05 7.49
CA HIS A 381 -34.07 -27.07 6.65
C HIS A 381 -33.22 -28.32 6.48
N LEU A 382 -32.31 -28.60 7.41
CA LEU A 382 -31.41 -29.77 7.39
C LEU A 382 -32.14 -31.10 7.16
N SER A 383 -33.34 -31.28 7.74
CA SER A 383 -34.16 -32.48 7.54
C SER A 383 -34.77 -32.63 6.13
N LYS A 384 -34.70 -31.57 5.30
CA LYS A 384 -35.14 -31.57 3.89
C LYS A 384 -34.02 -31.90 2.91
N THR A 385 -32.80 -32.03 3.39
CA THR A 385 -31.66 -32.44 2.58
C THR A 385 -31.81 -33.89 2.17
N ASN A 386 -31.40 -34.23 0.95
CA ASN A 386 -31.40 -35.60 0.50
C ASN A 386 -30.44 -36.42 1.38
N ILE A 387 -30.84 -37.64 1.71
CA ILE A 387 -30.03 -38.60 2.50
C ILE A 387 -28.65 -38.85 1.87
N PHE A 388 -28.53 -38.68 0.56
CA PHE A 388 -27.28 -38.79 -0.17
C PHE A 388 -26.44 -37.49 -0.10
N GLY A 389 -26.95 -36.42 0.53
CA GLY A 389 -26.23 -35.14 0.68
C GLY A 389 -24.83 -35.30 1.27
N PRO A 390 -24.61 -36.06 2.35
CA PRO A 390 -23.29 -36.28 2.95
C PRO A 390 -22.28 -37.01 2.04
N ILE A 391 -22.71 -37.63 0.93
CA ILE A 391 -21.79 -38.28 -0.02
C ILE A 391 -20.87 -37.26 -0.70
N LEU A 392 -21.38 -36.08 -1.06
CA LEU A 392 -20.53 -35.07 -1.70
C LEU A 392 -19.39 -34.59 -0.78
N PRO A 393 -19.64 -34.15 0.47
CA PRO A 393 -18.52 -33.81 1.36
C PRO A 393 -17.60 -35.01 1.63
N LEU A 394 -18.10 -36.23 1.70
CA LEU A 394 -17.26 -37.42 1.85
C LEU A 394 -16.32 -37.62 0.65
N ILE A 395 -16.84 -37.57 -0.58
CA ILE A 395 -16.04 -37.66 -1.82
C ILE A 395 -15.05 -36.52 -1.90
N THR A 396 -15.49 -35.26 -1.71
CA THR A 396 -14.61 -34.10 -1.80
C THR A 396 -13.51 -34.14 -0.74
N GLY A 397 -13.79 -34.53 0.48
CA GLY A 397 -12.79 -34.71 1.54
C GLY A 397 -11.73 -35.75 1.21
N ILE A 398 -12.14 -36.91 0.75
CA ILE A 398 -11.24 -37.99 0.34
C ILE A 398 -10.42 -37.58 -0.88
N SER A 399 -11.08 -37.03 -1.92
CA SER A 399 -10.41 -36.62 -3.14
C SER A 399 -9.41 -35.49 -2.85
N SER A 400 -9.79 -34.49 -2.04
CA SER A 400 -8.90 -33.38 -1.65
C SER A 400 -7.67 -33.90 -0.90
N TYR A 401 -7.87 -34.88 0.01
CA TYR A 401 -6.74 -35.51 0.71
C TYR A 401 -5.73 -36.11 -0.26
N PHE A 402 -6.21 -36.95 -1.20
CA PHE A 402 -5.34 -37.65 -2.14
C PHE A 402 -4.70 -36.68 -3.14
N ILE A 403 -5.43 -35.68 -3.63
CA ILE A 403 -4.93 -34.65 -4.55
C ILE A 403 -3.81 -33.86 -3.87
N LEU A 404 -4.07 -33.31 -2.69
CA LEU A 404 -3.11 -32.45 -1.98
C LEU A 404 -1.89 -33.22 -1.46
N LYS A 405 -2.02 -34.53 -1.20
CA LYS A 405 -0.90 -35.38 -0.78
C LYS A 405 0.03 -35.78 -1.92
N ASN A 406 -0.52 -36.03 -3.12
CA ASN A 406 0.21 -36.67 -4.21
C ASN A 406 0.56 -35.74 -5.37
N LEU A 407 -0.14 -34.61 -5.51
CA LEU A 407 0.15 -33.64 -6.56
C LEU A 407 1.01 -32.49 -6.00
N PRO A 408 2.20 -32.26 -6.58
CA PRO A 408 3.01 -31.11 -6.19
C PRO A 408 2.24 -29.84 -6.56
N ILE A 409 2.31 -28.85 -5.67
CA ILE A 409 1.87 -27.50 -5.99
C ILE A 409 3.07 -26.83 -6.66
N GLU A 410 3.11 -26.89 -7.99
CA GLU A 410 4.12 -26.23 -8.78
C GLU A 410 3.79 -24.73 -8.87
N MET A 411 4.72 -23.93 -8.39
CA MET A 411 4.71 -22.49 -8.57
C MET A 411 5.40 -22.14 -9.88
N PRO A 412 5.01 -21.03 -10.54
CA PRO A 412 5.76 -20.55 -11.72
C PRO A 412 7.23 -20.23 -11.46
N SER A 413 7.64 -20.11 -10.18
CA SER A 413 9.03 -19.87 -9.72
C SER A 413 9.87 -21.14 -9.53
N GLU A 414 9.43 -22.32 -10.03
CA GLU A 414 10.05 -23.64 -9.81
C GLU A 414 10.10 -24.11 -8.35
N GLU A 415 9.65 -23.32 -7.39
CA GLU A 415 9.52 -23.76 -5.99
C GLU A 415 8.33 -24.71 -5.82
N LYS A 416 8.59 -25.89 -5.26
CA LYS A 416 7.55 -26.86 -4.90
C LYS A 416 7.01 -26.54 -3.52
N LEU A 417 5.76 -26.08 -3.45
CA LEU A 417 5.06 -25.94 -2.19
C LEU A 417 4.60 -27.30 -1.67
N ASN A 418 5.12 -27.69 -0.53
CA ASN A 418 4.65 -28.87 0.19
C ASN A 418 3.47 -28.47 1.10
N TYR A 419 2.25 -28.90 0.74
CA TYR A 419 1.08 -28.71 1.55
C TYR A 419 0.98 -29.83 2.59
N GLU A 420 0.98 -29.47 3.89
CA GLU A 420 0.73 -30.42 4.95
C GLU A 420 -0.74 -30.39 5.40
N ILE A 421 -1.43 -31.51 5.26
CA ILE A 421 -2.81 -31.64 5.73
C ILE A 421 -2.81 -31.90 7.23
N SER A 422 -3.45 -31.02 8.01
CA SER A 422 -3.60 -31.22 9.44
C SER A 422 -4.44 -32.45 9.75
N MET A 423 -3.87 -33.42 10.46
CA MET A 423 -4.60 -34.60 10.92
C MET A 423 -5.81 -34.23 11.78
N MET A 424 -5.70 -33.20 12.60
CA MET A 424 -6.81 -32.67 13.40
C MET A 424 -7.98 -32.22 12.50
N SER A 425 -7.67 -31.52 11.40
CA SER A 425 -8.69 -31.09 10.44
C SER A 425 -9.40 -32.27 9.78
N LEU A 426 -8.66 -33.32 9.40
CA LEU A 426 -9.24 -34.53 8.84
C LEU A 426 -10.14 -35.22 9.85
N ILE A 427 -9.69 -35.36 11.08
CA ILE A 427 -10.51 -35.97 12.16
C ILE A 427 -11.82 -35.20 12.33
N ILE A 428 -11.76 -33.87 12.48
CA ILE A 428 -12.96 -33.03 12.61
C ILE A 428 -13.87 -33.21 11.41
N TYR A 429 -13.29 -33.18 10.18
CA TYR A 429 -14.05 -33.31 8.94
C TYR A 429 -14.86 -34.62 8.88
N PHE A 430 -14.22 -35.76 9.13
CA PHE A 430 -14.88 -37.06 9.10
C PHE A 430 -15.81 -37.28 10.28
N VAL A 431 -15.50 -36.78 11.49
CA VAL A 431 -16.40 -36.81 12.63
C VAL A 431 -17.69 -36.04 12.33
N VAL A 432 -17.60 -34.84 11.74
CA VAL A 432 -18.81 -34.06 11.38
C VAL A 432 -19.65 -34.82 10.34
N ILE A 433 -19.02 -35.38 9.30
CA ILE A 433 -19.74 -36.19 8.30
C ILE A 433 -20.44 -37.38 8.96
N PHE A 434 -19.73 -38.11 9.80
CA PHE A 434 -20.30 -39.27 10.54
C PHE A 434 -21.52 -38.87 11.36
N LEU A 435 -21.43 -37.80 12.15
CA LEU A 435 -22.55 -37.27 12.94
C LEU A 435 -23.74 -36.87 12.06
N LEU A 436 -23.48 -36.27 10.90
CA LEU A 436 -24.54 -35.89 9.94
C LEU A 436 -25.20 -37.12 9.31
N VAL A 437 -24.44 -38.18 8.95
CA VAL A 437 -24.99 -39.43 8.46
C VAL A 437 -25.87 -40.07 9.53
N CYS A 438 -25.39 -40.15 10.78
CA CYS A 438 -26.20 -40.64 11.91
C CYS A 438 -27.49 -39.83 12.10
N TYR A 439 -27.39 -38.49 11.99
CA TYR A 439 -28.57 -37.61 12.05
C TYR A 439 -29.59 -37.96 10.96
N PHE A 440 -29.18 -38.04 9.69
CA PHE A 440 -30.07 -38.28 8.57
C PHE A 440 -30.74 -39.68 8.69
N ILE A 441 -30.00 -40.68 9.10
CA ILE A 441 -30.55 -42.03 9.36
C ILE A 441 -31.55 -41.95 10.51
N PHE A 442 -31.18 -41.37 11.65
CA PHE A 442 -32.02 -41.33 12.85
C PHE A 442 -33.33 -40.58 12.60
N ILE A 443 -33.29 -39.44 11.97
CA ILE A 443 -34.48 -38.60 11.73
C ILE A 443 -35.46 -39.26 10.75
N ARG A 444 -34.97 -40.08 9.83
CA ARG A 444 -35.84 -40.89 8.96
C ARG A 444 -36.73 -41.82 9.73
N PHE A 445 -36.21 -42.43 10.79
CA PHE A 445 -36.98 -43.38 11.64
C PHE A 445 -37.73 -42.65 12.76
N LYS A 446 -37.26 -41.54 13.27
CA LYS A 446 -37.78 -40.85 14.45
C LYS A 446 -37.93 -39.34 14.21
N PRO A 447 -38.75 -38.87 13.24
CA PRO A 447 -38.82 -37.46 12.83
C PRO A 447 -39.27 -36.53 13.96
N LYS A 448 -40.05 -36.99 14.95
CA LYS A 448 -40.50 -36.22 16.11
C LYS A 448 -39.36 -35.68 16.98
N TYR A 449 -38.17 -36.31 16.93
CA TYR A 449 -36.99 -35.93 17.71
C TYR A 449 -36.07 -34.94 16.99
N ASN A 450 -36.40 -34.53 15.76
CA ASN A 450 -35.55 -33.65 14.94
C ASN A 450 -35.04 -32.40 15.70
N LYS A 451 -35.91 -31.72 16.45
CA LYS A 451 -35.56 -30.54 17.24
C LYS A 451 -34.48 -30.82 18.28
N TYR A 452 -34.62 -31.92 19.02
CA TYR A 452 -33.69 -32.30 20.09
C TYR A 452 -32.31 -32.71 19.52
N VAL A 453 -32.32 -33.48 18.44
CA VAL A 453 -31.06 -33.88 17.79
C VAL A 453 -30.34 -32.72 17.20
N LYS A 454 -31.06 -31.74 16.60
CA LYS A 454 -30.45 -30.47 16.15
C LYS A 454 -29.81 -29.72 17.30
N TYR A 455 -30.41 -29.64 18.48
CA TYR A 455 -29.78 -29.00 19.64
C TYR A 455 -28.51 -29.75 20.07
N ALA A 456 -28.55 -31.11 20.12
CA ALA A 456 -27.36 -31.88 20.43
C ALA A 456 -26.24 -31.68 19.43
N LEU A 457 -26.52 -31.67 18.12
CA LEU A 457 -25.55 -31.35 17.08
C LEU A 457 -24.99 -29.92 17.22
N THR A 458 -25.84 -28.96 17.53
CA THR A 458 -25.41 -27.58 17.76
C THR A 458 -24.40 -27.46 18.89
N PHE A 459 -24.70 -28.18 20.01
CA PHE A 459 -23.81 -28.21 21.19
C PHE A 459 -22.45 -28.84 20.88
N ILE A 460 -22.37 -29.76 19.90
CA ILE A 460 -21.09 -30.34 19.44
C ILE A 460 -20.41 -29.46 18.37
N PHE A 461 -21.18 -28.93 17.43
CA PHE A 461 -20.61 -28.23 16.27
C PHE A 461 -20.03 -26.86 16.60
N ILE A 462 -20.59 -26.13 17.58
CA ILE A 462 -20.01 -24.82 17.98
C ILE A 462 -18.58 -24.99 18.53
N PRO A 463 -18.31 -25.86 19.52
CA PRO A 463 -16.96 -26.13 20.00
C PRO A 463 -16.02 -26.63 18.87
N LEU A 464 -16.47 -27.53 18.00
CA LEU A 464 -15.65 -27.97 16.86
C LEU A 464 -15.33 -26.83 15.88
N THR A 465 -16.26 -25.89 15.67
CA THR A 465 -16.02 -24.70 14.88
C THR A 465 -14.96 -23.80 15.56
N CYS A 466 -15.11 -23.58 16.87
CA CYS A 466 -14.12 -22.81 17.63
C CYS A 466 -12.72 -23.44 17.53
N ILE A 467 -12.62 -24.77 17.71
CA ILE A 467 -11.33 -25.47 17.61
C ILE A 467 -10.76 -25.38 16.19
N SER A 468 -11.58 -25.60 15.17
CA SER A 468 -11.17 -25.55 13.77
C SER A 468 -10.67 -24.15 13.39
N SER A 469 -11.43 -23.10 13.70
CA SER A 469 -11.05 -21.71 13.39
C SER A 469 -9.85 -21.25 14.21
N PHE A 470 -9.78 -21.63 15.49
CA PHE A 470 -8.65 -21.34 16.36
C PHE A 470 -7.33 -21.94 15.84
N ASN A 471 -7.34 -23.23 15.49
CA ASN A 471 -6.14 -23.89 14.97
C ASN A 471 -5.70 -23.29 13.62
N GLY A 472 -6.65 -22.96 12.74
CA GLY A 472 -6.34 -22.28 11.48
C GLY A 472 -5.68 -20.92 11.71
N ALA A 473 -6.22 -20.11 12.62
CA ALA A 473 -5.66 -18.81 12.96
C ALA A 473 -4.28 -18.93 13.65
N ARG A 474 -4.11 -19.91 14.53
CA ARG A 474 -2.85 -20.20 15.23
C ARG A 474 -1.71 -20.50 14.26
N ASN A 475 -1.96 -21.37 13.29
CA ASN A 475 -0.95 -21.72 12.29
C ASN A 475 -0.45 -20.50 11.52
N VAL A 476 -1.33 -19.57 11.15
CA VAL A 476 -0.95 -18.34 10.47
C VAL A 476 -0.04 -17.48 11.36
N LEU A 477 -0.42 -17.26 12.63
CA LEU A 477 0.39 -16.46 13.56
C LEU A 477 1.78 -17.08 13.78
N GLN A 478 1.86 -18.40 13.89
CA GLN A 478 3.14 -19.10 14.07
C GLN A 478 4.05 -19.01 12.84
N VAL A 479 3.50 -19.05 11.64
CA VAL A 479 4.26 -18.88 10.41
C VAL A 479 4.80 -17.46 10.31
N ASN A 480 3.99 -16.47 10.68
CA ASN A 480 4.37 -15.06 10.63
C ASN A 480 5.30 -14.64 11.78
N ASP A 481 5.45 -15.47 12.81
CA ASP A 481 6.17 -15.18 14.05
C ASP A 481 7.59 -14.62 13.83
N LYS A 482 8.32 -15.18 12.88
CA LYS A 482 9.70 -14.76 12.56
C LYS A 482 9.79 -13.37 11.89
N GLN A 483 8.68 -12.89 11.35
CA GLN A 483 8.59 -11.60 10.65
C GLN A 483 8.01 -10.50 11.53
N TYR A 484 7.40 -10.86 12.67
CA TYR A 484 6.81 -9.90 13.57
C TYR A 484 7.89 -9.08 14.28
N GLN A 485 7.76 -7.77 14.21
CA GLN A 485 8.64 -6.85 14.92
C GLN A 485 8.43 -6.97 16.43
N ASN A 486 9.53 -7.00 17.18
CA ASN A 486 9.48 -6.93 18.64
C ASN A 486 9.11 -5.50 19.09
N ILE A 487 8.30 -5.38 20.14
CA ILE A 487 7.87 -4.09 20.70
C ILE A 487 9.05 -3.26 21.22
N GLU A 488 10.07 -3.90 21.78
CA GLU A 488 11.27 -3.19 22.24
C GLU A 488 12.05 -2.55 21.10
N THR A 489 12.06 -3.21 19.92
CA THR A 489 12.64 -2.64 18.70
C THR A 489 11.87 -1.40 18.25
N TYR A 490 10.53 -1.47 18.27
CA TYR A 490 9.68 -0.32 17.98
C TYR A 490 9.89 0.84 18.95
N LYS A 491 10.02 0.56 20.25
CA LYS A 491 10.31 1.58 21.26
C LYS A 491 11.72 2.21 21.11
N LYS A 492 12.70 1.44 20.60
CA LYS A 492 14.01 2.01 20.25
C LYS A 492 13.91 2.99 19.08
N ASP A 493 13.02 2.74 18.12
CA ASP A 493 12.75 3.70 17.05
C ASP A 493 12.28 5.06 17.61
N GLU A 494 11.51 5.07 18.71
CA GLU A 494 11.06 6.30 19.38
C GLU A 494 12.22 7.13 19.95
N THR A 495 13.34 6.52 20.33
CA THR A 495 14.48 7.27 20.90
C THR A 495 15.08 8.25 19.90
N TYR A 496 14.97 7.99 18.58
CA TYR A 496 15.43 8.91 17.54
C TYR A 496 14.52 10.12 17.32
N LEU A 497 13.32 10.13 17.91
CA LEU A 497 12.45 11.31 17.86
C LEU A 497 13.10 12.51 18.54
N SER A 498 13.80 12.30 19.66
CA SER A 498 14.52 13.35 20.37
C SER A 498 15.60 14.00 19.51
N SER A 499 16.26 13.24 18.65
CA SER A 499 17.28 13.76 17.71
C SER A 499 16.67 14.69 16.64
N VAL A 500 15.49 14.34 16.16
CA VAL A 500 14.75 15.20 15.20
C VAL A 500 14.28 16.48 15.89
N GLU A 501 13.73 16.40 17.10
CA GLU A 501 13.29 17.57 17.87
C GLU A 501 14.48 18.49 18.23
N LYS A 502 15.66 17.94 18.46
CA LYS A 502 16.89 18.70 18.67
C LYS A 502 17.23 19.56 17.45
N ILE A 503 17.19 18.98 16.25
CA ILE A 503 17.41 19.75 14.99
C ILE A 503 16.32 20.82 14.85
N LYS A 504 15.05 20.49 15.07
CA LYS A 504 13.95 21.47 14.96
C LYS A 504 14.07 22.62 15.94
N SER A 505 14.70 22.41 17.10
CA SER A 505 14.94 23.46 18.08
C SER A 505 15.99 24.48 17.65
N LEU A 506 16.83 24.18 16.64
CA LEU A 506 17.84 25.09 16.11
C LEU A 506 17.23 26.25 15.29
N GLU A 507 16.04 26.02 14.73
CA GLU A 507 15.37 26.99 13.86
C GLU A 507 13.88 27.12 14.19
N LYS A 508 13.37 28.34 14.14
CA LYS A 508 11.95 28.61 14.43
C LYS A 508 11.00 28.05 13.36
N GLU A 509 11.44 28.02 12.11
CA GLU A 509 10.61 27.62 10.96
C GLU A 509 11.19 26.40 10.27
N GLU A 510 10.35 25.38 10.04
CA GLU A 510 10.73 24.16 9.34
C GLU A 510 10.74 24.34 7.82
N ASN A 511 11.47 25.36 7.31
CA ASN A 511 11.57 25.68 5.88
C ASN A 511 12.76 24.99 5.17
N TYR A 512 13.27 23.93 5.76
CA TYR A 512 14.39 23.13 5.28
C TYR A 512 13.99 21.65 5.23
N ARG A 513 14.80 20.86 4.55
CA ARG A 513 14.76 19.39 4.63
C ARG A 513 15.93 18.88 5.47
N MET A 514 15.70 17.74 6.11
CA MET A 514 16.74 16.98 6.79
C MET A 514 16.66 15.51 6.41
N GLU A 515 17.74 14.75 6.65
CA GLU A 515 17.75 13.32 6.39
C GLU A 515 18.53 12.54 7.45
N MET A 516 18.12 11.29 7.65
CA MET A 516 18.81 10.31 8.46
C MET A 516 19.65 9.40 7.55
N LEU A 517 20.93 9.23 7.89
CA LEU A 517 21.88 8.40 7.14
C LEU A 517 21.94 6.94 7.62
N PHE A 518 20.89 6.49 8.28
CA PHE A 518 20.80 5.14 8.83
C PHE A 518 19.35 4.65 8.82
N ASN A 519 19.20 3.34 8.79
CA ASN A 519 17.89 2.69 8.86
C ASN A 519 17.39 2.62 10.29
N ARG A 520 16.05 2.62 10.46
CA ARG A 520 15.45 2.35 11.77
C ARG A 520 15.80 0.95 12.25
N PRO A 521 16.03 0.75 13.57
CA PRO A 521 16.20 -0.57 14.12
C PRO A 521 15.03 -1.50 13.76
N GLY A 522 15.34 -2.72 13.38
CA GLY A 522 14.32 -3.73 13.05
C GLY A 522 13.65 -3.58 11.69
N ASN A 523 14.04 -2.62 10.86
CA ASN A 523 13.63 -2.58 9.47
C ASN A 523 14.59 -3.43 8.64
N TYR A 524 14.14 -4.64 8.28
CA TYR A 524 14.98 -5.62 7.58
C TYR A 524 15.17 -5.33 6.09
N ASN A 525 14.36 -4.43 5.52
CA ASN A 525 14.30 -4.24 4.08
C ASN A 525 14.96 -2.94 3.58
N ASP A 526 15.66 -2.21 4.44
CA ASP A 526 16.24 -0.89 4.10
C ASP A 526 15.25 0.13 3.50
N ILE A 527 13.95 -0.09 3.70
CA ILE A 527 12.86 0.69 3.15
C ILE A 527 12.25 1.52 4.28
N ASP A 528 12.46 2.80 4.28
CA ASP A 528 12.05 3.67 5.36
C ASP A 528 11.24 4.88 4.92
N ASN A 529 10.15 5.15 5.66
CA ASN A 529 9.39 6.39 5.59
C ASN A 529 9.77 7.29 6.79
N ASN A 530 11.06 7.47 7.06
CA ASN A 530 11.56 8.23 8.20
C ASN A 530 10.96 9.64 8.30
N PRO A 531 10.85 10.42 7.19
CA PRO A 531 10.22 11.74 7.25
C PRO A 531 8.79 11.73 7.79
N MET A 532 7.97 10.73 7.42
CA MET A 532 6.60 10.60 7.95
C MET A 532 6.59 10.01 9.35
N PHE A 533 7.48 9.07 9.66
CA PHE A 533 7.55 8.42 10.96
C PHE A 533 7.94 9.41 12.07
N TYR A 534 8.96 10.25 11.84
CA TYR A 534 9.47 11.23 12.78
C TYR A 534 8.94 12.65 12.53
N SER A 535 8.01 12.81 11.59
CA SER A 535 7.36 14.09 11.29
C SER A 535 8.30 15.23 10.89
N TYR A 536 9.34 14.96 10.09
CA TYR A 536 10.19 15.99 9.49
C TYR A 536 9.99 16.12 7.97
N ASN A 537 10.55 17.16 7.37
CA ASN A 537 10.55 17.34 5.91
C ASN A 537 11.78 16.62 5.33
N GLY A 538 11.59 15.67 4.42
CA GLY A 538 12.67 14.87 3.87
C GLY A 538 12.28 14.09 2.62
N LEU A 539 13.28 13.47 1.96
CA LEU A 539 13.14 12.81 0.66
C LEU A 539 12.79 11.32 0.77
N SER A 540 13.29 10.64 1.82
CA SER A 540 13.09 9.18 1.94
C SER A 540 11.61 8.84 2.04
N HIS A 541 11.12 8.02 1.10
CA HIS A 541 9.70 7.68 1.00
C HIS A 541 9.50 6.31 0.36
N PHE A 542 8.45 5.61 0.79
CA PHE A 542 7.98 4.38 0.18
C PHE A 542 6.46 4.39 0.06
N SER A 543 5.95 4.33 -1.17
CA SER A 543 4.52 4.27 -1.45
C SER A 543 4.21 3.54 -2.75
N SER A 544 3.16 2.72 -2.75
CA SER A 544 2.63 2.10 -3.98
C SER A 544 1.94 3.11 -4.91
N SER A 545 1.68 4.34 -4.44
CA SER A 545 1.02 5.41 -5.19
C SER A 545 1.97 6.52 -5.65
N GLU A 546 3.29 6.25 -5.69
CA GLU A 546 4.28 7.26 -6.07
C GLU A 546 4.19 7.64 -7.56
N ASN A 547 4.58 8.88 -7.87
CA ASN A 547 4.55 9.41 -9.22
C ASN A 547 5.80 8.95 -9.99
N LYS A 548 5.59 8.25 -11.11
CA LYS A 548 6.68 7.74 -11.95
C LYS A 548 7.66 8.84 -12.41
N GLN A 549 7.19 10.05 -12.66
CA GLN A 549 8.05 11.16 -13.09
C GLN A 549 9.02 11.61 -11.98
N ILE A 550 8.58 11.54 -10.71
CA ILE A 550 9.45 11.82 -9.55
C ILE A 550 10.54 10.76 -9.45
N GLU A 551 10.18 9.49 -9.62
CA GLU A 551 11.13 8.38 -9.62
C GLU A 551 12.17 8.52 -10.73
N ASP A 552 11.73 8.73 -11.97
CA ASP A 552 12.61 8.92 -13.12
C ASP A 552 13.57 10.10 -12.88
N TYR A 553 13.09 11.15 -12.22
CA TYR A 553 13.92 12.31 -11.87
C TYR A 553 14.96 11.99 -10.78
N MET A 554 14.57 11.24 -9.74
CA MET A 554 15.50 10.80 -8.69
C MET A 554 16.62 9.93 -9.27
N LEU A 555 16.30 9.01 -10.19
CA LEU A 555 17.31 8.24 -10.92
C LEU A 555 18.26 9.14 -11.72
N LYS A 556 17.73 10.16 -12.41
CA LYS A 556 18.54 11.11 -13.18
C LYS A 556 19.49 11.90 -12.30
N LEU A 557 19.08 12.24 -11.09
CA LEU A 557 19.95 12.89 -10.10
C LEU A 557 21.05 11.97 -9.56
N GLY A 558 20.95 10.66 -9.77
CA GLY A 558 21.90 9.67 -9.29
C GLY A 558 21.53 9.04 -7.95
N PHE A 559 20.30 9.24 -7.47
CA PHE A 559 19.81 8.52 -6.31
C PHE A 559 19.53 7.06 -6.63
N HIS A 560 19.62 6.23 -5.61
CA HIS A 560 19.15 4.86 -5.70
C HIS A 560 17.62 4.78 -5.76
N TYR A 561 17.14 3.96 -6.68
CA TYR A 561 15.72 3.72 -6.85
C TYR A 561 15.47 2.25 -7.27
N ASN A 562 14.52 1.59 -6.63
CA ASN A 562 14.16 0.20 -6.95
C ASN A 562 12.75 -0.01 -7.46
N GLY A 563 12.09 1.02 -7.93
CA GLY A 563 10.73 0.93 -8.47
C GLY A 563 9.59 1.28 -7.49
N TYR A 564 9.84 1.38 -6.18
CA TYR A 564 8.79 1.59 -5.17
C TYR A 564 9.16 2.57 -4.07
N PHE A 565 10.43 2.88 -3.87
CA PHE A 565 10.87 3.76 -2.80
C PHE A 565 12.11 4.57 -3.18
N GLU A 566 12.21 5.73 -2.58
CA GLU A 566 13.36 6.63 -2.61
C GLU A 566 14.08 6.59 -1.28
N LYS A 567 15.38 6.36 -1.34
CA LYS A 567 16.23 6.35 -0.17
C LYS A 567 17.35 7.36 -0.34
N TYR A 568 17.45 8.27 0.63
CA TYR A 568 18.40 9.36 0.56
C TYR A 568 19.87 8.94 0.72
N ASP A 569 20.17 7.91 1.49
CA ASP A 569 21.53 7.50 1.87
C ASP A 569 22.43 7.06 0.71
N ALA A 570 21.86 6.77 -0.43
CA ALA A 570 22.57 6.40 -1.64
C ALA A 570 22.30 7.40 -2.77
N GLY A 571 23.38 8.01 -3.31
CA GLY A 571 23.30 8.86 -4.50
C GLY A 571 23.32 10.36 -4.24
N SER A 572 23.35 10.83 -3.01
CA SER A 572 23.44 12.27 -2.72
C SER A 572 24.85 12.83 -2.97
N THR A 573 24.91 14.08 -3.46
CA THR A 573 26.11 14.90 -3.61
C THR A 573 25.92 16.22 -2.88
N ALA A 574 26.96 17.01 -2.64
CA ALA A 574 26.82 18.29 -1.96
C ALA A 574 25.99 19.28 -2.81
N SER A 575 26.14 19.26 -4.13
CA SER A 575 25.35 20.08 -5.04
C SER A 575 23.87 19.73 -5.00
N ILE A 576 23.52 18.44 -5.04
CA ILE A 576 22.11 18.03 -4.95
C ILE A 576 21.51 18.34 -3.58
N ASN A 577 22.26 18.15 -2.51
CA ASN A 577 21.81 18.53 -1.17
C ASN A 577 21.55 20.04 -1.07
N SER A 578 22.43 20.84 -1.67
CA SER A 578 22.23 22.29 -1.78
C SER A 578 20.97 22.65 -2.57
N PHE A 579 20.80 22.07 -3.75
CA PHE A 579 19.65 22.29 -4.64
C PHE A 579 18.33 21.90 -4.00
N LEU A 580 18.27 20.75 -3.31
CA LEU A 580 17.08 20.23 -2.68
C LEU A 580 16.83 20.79 -1.27
N ASN A 581 17.60 21.78 -0.83
CA ASN A 581 17.47 22.39 0.50
C ASN A 581 17.63 21.38 1.65
N ILE A 582 18.55 20.42 1.53
CA ILE A 582 18.88 19.50 2.61
C ILE A 582 19.92 20.17 3.51
N LYS A 583 19.44 20.72 4.62
CA LYS A 583 20.24 21.55 5.52
C LYS A 583 20.88 20.73 6.63
N TYR A 584 20.20 19.70 7.13
CA TYR A 584 20.67 18.90 8.24
C TYR A 584 20.73 17.41 7.90
N LEU A 585 21.77 16.75 8.42
CA LEU A 585 21.95 15.31 8.33
C LEU A 585 22.17 14.74 9.73
N ILE A 586 21.57 13.58 10.01
CA ILE A 586 21.76 12.83 11.26
C ILE A 586 22.41 11.50 10.90
N ASP A 587 23.56 11.21 11.48
CA ASP A 587 24.30 9.96 11.32
C ASP A 587 24.33 9.17 12.63
N ASN A 588 24.33 7.84 12.53
CA ASN A 588 24.49 6.95 13.68
C ASN A 588 25.84 6.23 13.59
N THR A 589 26.79 6.61 14.46
CA THR A 589 28.14 6.06 14.45
C THR A 589 28.19 4.57 14.84
N ASN A 590 27.16 4.08 15.54
CA ASN A 590 27.05 2.68 15.97
C ASN A 590 26.46 1.77 14.88
N ASN A 591 25.91 2.34 13.82
CA ASN A 591 25.27 1.60 12.73
C ASN A 591 26.14 1.65 11.47
N TYR A 592 27.15 0.80 11.42
CA TYR A 592 28.08 0.72 10.30
C TYR A 592 27.44 -0.03 9.14
N THR A 593 26.65 0.64 8.31
CA THR A 593 26.42 0.18 6.94
C THR A 593 27.59 0.68 6.06
N ASN A 594 28.12 -0.17 5.20
CA ASN A 594 29.25 0.17 4.31
C ASN A 594 28.91 1.29 3.28
N ASN A 595 27.68 1.79 3.31
CA ASN A 595 27.11 2.68 2.29
C ASN A 595 26.97 4.14 2.75
N LYS A 596 27.57 4.53 3.88
CA LYS A 596 27.47 5.93 4.34
C LYS A 596 28.08 6.88 3.31
N PRO A 597 27.41 8.00 3.04
CA PRO A 597 27.99 9.05 2.22
C PRO A 597 29.32 9.50 2.86
N LYS A 598 30.43 9.21 2.21
CA LYS A 598 31.77 9.49 2.76
C LYS A 598 32.15 10.99 2.67
N PHE A 599 31.29 11.81 2.09
CA PHE A 599 31.48 13.25 1.91
C PHE A 599 31.13 14.11 3.13
N ILE A 600 30.41 13.59 4.12
CA ILE A 600 29.90 14.39 5.25
C ILE A 600 31.00 14.97 6.17
N ASN A 601 32.22 14.50 6.05
CA ASN A 601 33.37 15.03 6.81
C ASN A 601 34.16 16.10 6.06
N LYS A 602 33.66 16.54 4.89
CA LYS A 602 34.29 17.59 4.07
C LYS A 602 33.30 18.76 3.89
N TYR A 603 33.85 19.93 3.58
CA TYR A 603 33.05 21.08 3.19
C TYR A 603 32.05 20.69 2.09
N PRO A 604 30.78 21.10 2.12
CA PRO A 604 30.20 22.18 2.98
C PRO A 604 29.59 21.73 4.31
N TYR A 605 29.81 20.49 4.76
CA TYR A 605 29.23 19.95 5.99
C TYR A 605 30.07 20.28 7.20
N GLN A 606 29.40 20.69 8.29
CA GLN A 606 30.01 20.98 9.57
C GLN A 606 29.31 20.15 10.65
N GLU A 607 30.09 19.43 11.45
CA GLU A 607 29.57 18.70 12.61
C GLU A 607 29.10 19.68 13.67
N LEU A 608 27.86 19.55 14.10
CA LEU A 608 27.30 20.28 15.24
C LEU A 608 27.74 19.63 16.53
N THR A 609 28.16 20.43 17.51
CA THR A 609 28.56 19.93 18.83
C THR A 609 27.39 19.18 19.48
N ASN A 610 27.59 17.92 19.81
CA ASN A 610 26.65 17.08 20.53
C ASN A 610 27.24 16.68 21.87
N ASN A 611 26.58 17.08 22.96
CA ASN A 611 27.00 16.72 24.34
C ASN A 611 26.32 15.43 24.84
N ASP A 612 25.46 14.83 23.99
CA ASP A 612 24.71 13.62 24.35
C ASP A 612 25.51 12.37 23.94
N ASN A 613 25.62 11.40 24.84
CA ASN A 613 26.27 10.11 24.57
C ASN A 613 25.34 9.13 23.86
N ASP A 614 24.53 9.61 22.89
CA ASP A 614 23.54 8.82 22.15
C ASP A 614 24.13 8.08 20.93
N GLY A 615 25.43 8.33 20.62
CA GLY A 615 26.08 7.76 19.44
C GLY A 615 25.67 8.39 18.12
N LEU A 616 24.90 9.49 18.17
CA LEU A 616 24.46 10.22 16.99
C LEU A 616 25.37 11.42 16.71
N LYS A 617 25.57 11.69 15.44
CA LYS A 617 26.26 12.88 14.92
C LYS A 617 25.31 13.70 14.08
N TYR A 618 25.41 15.01 14.25
CA TYR A 618 24.56 15.98 13.57
C TYR A 618 25.44 16.85 12.66
N TYR A 619 25.00 17.03 11.44
CA TYR A 619 25.73 17.87 10.46
C TYR A 619 24.82 18.94 9.92
N THR A 620 25.37 20.14 9.70
CA THR A 620 24.71 21.19 8.93
C THR A 620 25.43 21.41 7.59
N ASN A 621 24.66 21.62 6.54
CA ASN A 621 25.15 22.01 5.24
C ASN A 621 25.13 23.53 5.14
N SER A 622 26.31 24.14 5.00
CA SER A 622 26.46 25.60 4.90
C SER A 622 26.10 26.17 3.52
N LEU A 623 25.96 25.31 2.51
CA LEU A 623 25.61 25.67 1.14
C LEU A 623 24.21 25.15 0.79
N THR A 624 23.15 25.76 1.29
CA THR A 624 21.77 25.37 0.94
C THR A 624 21.06 26.47 0.16
N LEU A 625 20.32 26.08 -0.89
CA LEU A 625 19.36 26.94 -1.56
C LEU A 625 18.05 26.94 -0.78
N PRO A 626 17.27 28.02 -0.74
CA PRO A 626 15.94 28.02 -0.15
C PRO A 626 14.98 27.18 -0.99
N LEU A 627 13.82 26.80 -0.43
CA LEU A 627 12.80 26.05 -1.14
C LEU A 627 12.28 26.73 -2.41
N GLY A 628 12.41 28.07 -2.48
CA GLY A 628 12.03 28.84 -3.63
C GLY A 628 13.00 30.00 -3.89
N PHE A 629 13.24 30.34 -5.14
CA PHE A 629 14.11 31.43 -5.57
C PHE A 629 13.76 31.88 -6.98
N ALA A 630 14.07 33.15 -7.31
CA ALA A 630 14.01 33.60 -8.71
C ALA A 630 15.24 33.06 -9.46
N SER A 631 15.05 32.51 -10.63
CA SER A 631 16.10 31.90 -11.46
C SER A 631 15.87 32.16 -12.95
N ASP A 632 16.87 31.86 -13.74
CA ASP A 632 16.71 31.74 -15.18
C ASP A 632 15.77 30.57 -15.50
N ILE A 633 15.13 30.58 -16.66
CA ILE A 633 14.17 29.54 -17.06
C ILE A 633 14.93 28.27 -17.41
N MET A 634 14.66 27.19 -16.72
CA MET A 634 15.19 25.87 -17.06
C MET A 634 14.54 25.39 -18.36
N PRO A 635 15.29 25.07 -19.42
CA PRO A 635 14.72 24.60 -20.66
C PRO A 635 14.07 23.20 -20.45
N TYR A 636 12.78 23.11 -20.77
CA TYR A 636 12.05 21.83 -20.74
C TYR A 636 12.56 20.84 -21.80
N GLU A 637 13.07 21.36 -22.91
CA GLU A 637 13.50 20.60 -24.11
C GLU A 637 14.70 19.69 -23.86
N TRP A 638 15.55 20.03 -22.89
CA TRP A 638 16.75 19.25 -22.56
C TRP A 638 16.45 17.82 -22.13
N PHE A 639 15.23 17.57 -21.64
CA PHE A 639 14.78 16.25 -21.20
C PHE A 639 14.12 15.41 -22.29
N GLN A 640 13.59 16.04 -23.36
CA GLN A 640 12.83 15.33 -24.40
C GLN A 640 13.71 14.65 -25.46
N ASP A 641 14.86 15.21 -25.78
CA ASP A 641 15.71 14.67 -26.84
C ASP A 641 16.40 13.34 -26.49
N ASN A 642 16.63 13.10 -25.20
CA ASN A 642 17.19 11.83 -24.74
C ASN A 642 16.13 10.70 -24.57
N GLU A 643 14.84 11.03 -24.42
CA GLU A 643 13.76 10.04 -24.31
C GLU A 643 13.29 9.51 -25.68
N ARG A 644 13.43 10.28 -26.76
CA ARG A 644 12.95 9.89 -28.11
C ARG A 644 13.70 8.73 -28.75
N ASN A 645 14.91 8.45 -28.32
CA ASN A 645 15.78 7.47 -29.01
C ASN A 645 15.78 6.07 -28.38
N GLY A 646 14.89 5.72 -27.44
CA GLY A 646 14.71 4.34 -26.91
C GLY A 646 15.93 3.69 -26.24
N ASN A 647 17.13 4.25 -26.40
CA ASN A 647 18.42 3.81 -25.87
C ASN A 647 19.00 4.74 -24.80
N SER A 648 18.24 5.71 -24.34
CA SER A 648 18.72 6.90 -23.63
C SER A 648 19.27 6.67 -22.22
N MET A 649 18.89 5.59 -21.56
CA MET A 649 19.46 5.25 -20.25
C MET A 649 20.89 4.66 -20.33
N LYS A 650 21.34 4.18 -21.48
CA LYS A 650 22.67 3.59 -21.66
C LYS A 650 23.83 4.60 -21.60
N TYR A 651 23.56 5.89 -21.83
CA TYR A 651 24.58 6.94 -21.98
C TYR A 651 24.39 8.13 -21.04
N TYR A 652 23.58 7.99 -20.02
CA TYR A 652 23.23 9.09 -19.14
C TYR A 652 24.30 9.34 -18.08
N ASN A 653 24.78 10.59 -17.95
CA ASN A 653 25.78 11.01 -16.97
C ASN A 653 25.14 11.89 -15.87
N HIS A 654 25.00 11.34 -14.67
CA HIS A 654 24.42 12.01 -13.51
C HIS A 654 25.15 13.32 -13.16
N PHE A 655 26.47 13.37 -13.29
CA PHE A 655 27.29 14.54 -12.96
C PHE A 655 27.12 15.66 -13.97
N GLU A 656 27.11 15.31 -15.26
CA GLU A 656 26.81 16.30 -16.33
C GLU A 656 25.41 16.87 -16.20
N TYR A 657 24.45 16.02 -15.76
CA TYR A 657 23.11 16.48 -15.49
C TYR A 657 23.06 17.45 -14.32
N GLN A 658 23.74 17.16 -13.21
CA GLN A 658 23.84 18.07 -12.08
C GLN A 658 24.54 19.39 -12.47
N ASN A 659 25.58 19.35 -13.29
CA ASN A 659 26.20 20.54 -13.89
C ASN A 659 25.17 21.36 -14.65
N SER A 660 24.34 20.73 -15.49
CA SER A 660 23.36 21.44 -16.32
C SER A 660 22.26 22.11 -15.49
N ILE A 661 21.86 21.52 -14.34
CA ILE A 661 20.90 22.15 -13.42
C ILE A 661 21.40 23.53 -13.01
N TYR A 662 22.59 23.62 -12.45
CA TYR A 662 23.15 24.90 -11.98
C TYR A 662 23.42 25.88 -13.10
N LYS A 663 23.96 25.43 -14.23
CA LYS A 663 24.13 26.23 -15.44
C LYS A 663 22.82 26.81 -16.00
N SER A 664 21.71 26.10 -15.79
CA SER A 664 20.38 26.55 -16.23
C SER A 664 19.75 27.54 -15.26
N LEU A 665 19.99 27.41 -13.97
CA LEU A 665 19.41 28.27 -12.94
C LEU A 665 20.09 29.61 -12.86
N CYS A 666 21.40 29.68 -13.18
CA CYS A 666 22.19 30.89 -13.11
C CYS A 666 23.21 30.96 -14.26
N GLY A 667 23.06 31.95 -15.12
CA GLY A 667 23.90 32.13 -16.30
C GLY A 667 25.20 32.94 -16.10
N ASN A 668 25.47 33.46 -14.88
CA ASN A 668 26.52 34.47 -14.66
C ASN A 668 27.85 33.91 -14.13
N ILE A 669 27.93 32.62 -13.81
CA ILE A 669 29.16 31.99 -13.29
C ILE A 669 29.95 31.47 -14.49
N LEU A 670 30.88 32.32 -15.00
CA LEU A 670 31.61 32.05 -16.22
C LEU A 670 33.09 31.80 -15.95
N ASN A 671 33.72 30.96 -16.79
CA ASN A 671 35.17 30.77 -16.85
C ASN A 671 35.84 31.88 -17.68
N GLU A 672 37.14 31.78 -17.81
CA GLU A 672 37.96 32.73 -18.62
C GLU A 672 37.56 32.78 -20.10
N ASN A 673 36.95 31.74 -20.61
CA ASN A 673 36.47 31.61 -21.99
C ASN A 673 35.03 32.08 -22.19
N ASN A 674 34.40 32.67 -21.19
CA ASN A 674 32.99 33.05 -21.19
C ASN A 674 31.99 31.87 -21.23
N GLU A 675 32.43 30.67 -20.84
CA GLU A 675 31.59 29.48 -20.70
C GLU A 675 31.16 29.33 -19.25
N LYS A 676 29.94 28.75 -19.02
CA LYS A 676 29.44 28.47 -17.67
C LYS A 676 30.28 27.40 -17.00
N LYS A 677 30.74 27.65 -15.76
CA LYS A 677 31.58 26.71 -14.99
C LYS A 677 30.83 25.41 -14.66
N ASP A 678 31.56 24.32 -14.74
CA ASP A 678 31.10 23.04 -14.21
C ASP A 678 31.38 22.90 -12.71
N ILE A 679 30.55 22.18 -11.99
CA ILE A 679 30.76 21.82 -10.58
C ILE A 679 31.50 20.48 -10.51
N PHE A 680 31.17 19.57 -11.43
CA PHE A 680 31.79 18.24 -11.50
C PHE A 680 32.75 18.15 -12.66
N TYR A 681 33.95 17.66 -12.39
CA TYR A 681 34.99 17.40 -13.36
C TYR A 681 35.40 15.94 -13.38
N LYS A 682 35.46 15.34 -14.57
CA LYS A 682 35.83 13.93 -14.76
C LYS A 682 37.32 13.73 -14.49
N ILE A 683 37.64 12.77 -13.64
CA ILE A 683 39.01 12.30 -13.42
C ILE A 683 39.37 11.31 -14.52
N GLN A 684 40.38 11.62 -15.34
CA GLN A 684 40.77 10.78 -16.45
C GLN A 684 41.53 9.55 -15.95
N PRO A 685 41.33 8.37 -16.56
CA PRO A 685 42.12 7.19 -16.26
C PRO A 685 43.64 7.42 -16.49
N LEU A 686 44.46 7.04 -15.50
CA LEU A 686 45.91 7.03 -15.63
C LEU A 686 46.38 5.81 -16.46
N SER A 687 45.73 4.67 -16.23
CA SER A 687 45.99 3.45 -16.99
C SER A 687 44.83 2.48 -16.95
N ILE A 688 44.62 1.72 -18.01
CA ILE A 688 43.64 0.64 -18.09
C ILE A 688 44.44 -0.66 -18.35
N SER A 689 44.12 -1.71 -17.60
CA SER A 689 44.69 -3.03 -17.77
C SER A 689 43.59 -4.09 -17.88
N LEU A 690 43.69 -4.89 -18.93
CA LEU A 690 42.75 -5.94 -19.25
C LEU A 690 43.36 -7.30 -18.90
N SER A 691 42.57 -8.18 -18.27
CA SER A 691 42.98 -9.58 -18.10
C SER A 691 42.94 -10.31 -19.43
N GLU A 692 43.60 -11.46 -19.48
CA GLU A 692 43.64 -12.31 -20.67
C GLU A 692 42.22 -12.66 -21.13
N GLY A 693 41.97 -12.48 -22.44
CA GLY A 693 40.66 -12.74 -23.05
C GLY A 693 39.62 -11.62 -22.93
N VAL A 694 39.98 -10.43 -22.40
CA VAL A 694 39.15 -9.23 -22.47
C VAL A 694 39.54 -8.38 -23.66
N ILE A 695 38.56 -7.98 -24.45
CA ILE A 695 38.72 -7.12 -25.62
C ILE A 695 37.99 -5.80 -25.37
N GLU A 696 38.69 -4.68 -25.60
CA GLU A 696 38.07 -3.32 -25.60
C GLU A 696 37.84 -2.89 -27.05
N GLU A 697 36.64 -2.45 -27.36
CA GLU A 697 36.23 -1.92 -28.66
C GLU A 697 35.57 -0.54 -28.47
N LEU A 698 35.61 0.28 -29.52
CA LEU A 698 34.94 1.57 -29.55
C LEU A 698 33.80 1.54 -30.56
N ASP A 699 32.64 2.15 -30.20
CA ASP A 699 31.58 2.39 -31.19
C ASP A 699 31.86 3.65 -32.04
N GLU A 700 31.01 3.90 -33.03
CA GLU A 700 31.08 5.08 -33.90
C GLU A 700 30.95 6.43 -33.11
N ALA A 701 30.42 6.40 -31.92
CA ALA A 701 30.27 7.55 -31.01
C ALA A 701 31.43 7.67 -30.00
N GLY A 702 32.39 6.74 -30.02
CA GLY A 702 33.55 6.71 -29.11
C GLY A 702 33.29 6.11 -27.74
N HIS A 703 32.18 5.40 -27.55
CA HIS A 703 31.92 4.66 -26.32
C HIS A 703 32.70 3.35 -26.29
N LYS A 704 33.19 3.00 -25.11
CA LYS A 704 33.96 1.77 -24.89
C LYS A 704 33.06 0.59 -24.63
N TYR A 705 33.30 -0.50 -25.38
CA TYR A 705 32.66 -1.79 -25.17
C TYR A 705 33.71 -2.81 -24.72
N TYR A 706 33.32 -3.69 -23.85
CA TYR A 706 34.16 -4.77 -23.39
C TYR A 706 33.48 -6.11 -23.68
N THR A 707 34.27 -7.03 -24.21
CA THR A 707 33.91 -8.43 -24.40
C THR A 707 34.84 -9.26 -23.55
N GLY A 708 34.34 -10.21 -22.78
CA GLY A 708 35.17 -11.03 -21.90
C GLY A 708 34.42 -12.21 -21.31
N LYS A 709 35.18 -13.20 -20.83
CA LYS A 709 34.65 -14.39 -20.18
C LYS A 709 34.37 -14.15 -18.70
N LYS A 710 33.53 -14.99 -18.12
CA LYS A 710 33.26 -15.02 -16.66
C LYS A 710 34.59 -15.03 -15.87
N ASN A 711 34.64 -14.22 -14.80
CA ASN A 711 35.80 -13.99 -13.93
C ASN A 711 36.95 -13.21 -14.56
N SER A 712 36.87 -12.78 -15.82
CA SER A 712 37.85 -11.84 -16.36
C SER A 712 37.67 -10.45 -15.75
N THR A 713 38.73 -9.63 -15.82
CA THR A 713 38.76 -8.35 -15.12
C THR A 713 39.24 -7.21 -16.01
N VAL A 714 38.65 -6.02 -15.76
CA VAL A 714 39.17 -4.73 -16.24
C VAL A 714 39.62 -3.94 -15.01
N LYS A 715 40.88 -3.48 -14.99
CA LYS A 715 41.39 -2.62 -13.91
C LYS A 715 41.73 -1.25 -14.45
N ILE A 716 41.16 -0.23 -13.81
CA ILE A 716 41.40 1.16 -14.18
C ILE A 716 42.03 1.88 -13.01
N LYS A 717 43.17 2.52 -13.23
CA LYS A 717 43.81 3.36 -12.22
C LYS A 717 43.52 4.82 -12.52
N TYR A 718 43.19 5.57 -11.49
CA TYR A 718 42.95 7.02 -11.54
C TYR A 718 43.94 7.74 -10.61
N LEU A 719 44.45 8.87 -11.05
CA LEU A 719 45.22 9.79 -10.21
C LEU A 719 44.38 11.03 -9.99
N VAL A 720 44.04 11.31 -8.73
CA VAL A 720 43.32 12.53 -8.36
C VAL A 720 44.22 13.73 -8.63
N PRO A 721 43.80 14.74 -9.40
CA PRO A 721 44.59 15.92 -9.66
C PRO A 721 44.77 16.77 -8.37
N GLN A 722 45.87 17.47 -8.27
CA GLN A 722 46.29 18.19 -7.06
C GLN A 722 45.24 19.21 -6.58
N GLU A 723 44.55 19.87 -7.50
CA GLU A 723 43.48 20.80 -7.24
C GLU A 723 42.27 20.15 -6.55
N ALA A 724 42.10 18.83 -6.71
CA ALA A 724 40.94 18.09 -6.21
C ALA A 724 41.16 17.42 -4.83
N TYR A 725 42.37 17.52 -4.22
CA TYR A 725 42.67 16.83 -2.95
C TYR A 725 41.71 17.17 -1.78
N ASN A 726 41.16 18.37 -1.79
CA ASN A 726 40.23 18.84 -0.75
C ASN A 726 38.77 18.68 -1.14
N PHE A 727 38.47 18.18 -2.34
CA PHE A 727 37.12 18.05 -2.85
C PHE A 727 36.54 16.66 -2.62
N ASN A 728 35.23 16.54 -2.74
CA ASN A 728 34.52 15.27 -2.66
C ASN A 728 34.76 14.47 -3.95
N LEU A 729 35.02 13.18 -3.79
CA LEU A 729 35.20 12.24 -4.89
C LEU A 729 33.98 11.35 -5.01
N TYR A 730 33.51 11.13 -6.24
CA TYR A 730 32.33 10.31 -6.50
C TYR A 730 32.57 9.36 -7.67
N PHE A 731 31.96 8.20 -7.52
CA PHE A 731 31.85 7.20 -8.58
C PHE A 731 30.37 6.92 -8.86
N ALA A 732 30.01 6.81 -10.12
CA ALA A 732 28.70 6.32 -10.53
C ALA A 732 28.86 5.23 -11.57
N GLU A 733 28.10 4.16 -11.40
CA GLU A 733 27.90 3.16 -12.43
C GLU A 733 26.78 3.63 -13.36
N MET A 734 27.12 3.85 -14.63
CA MET A 734 26.18 4.37 -15.63
C MET A 734 25.28 3.30 -16.24
N ASN A 735 25.67 2.04 -16.15
CA ASN A 735 24.90 0.91 -16.67
C ASN A 735 24.33 0.08 -15.53
N ASN A 736 23.02 -0.14 -15.56
CA ASN A 736 22.32 -1.08 -14.70
C ASN A 736 22.75 -2.54 -15.00
N ASN A 737 24.07 -2.81 -14.98
CA ASN A 737 24.59 -4.10 -15.40
C ASN A 737 24.82 -5.00 -14.19
N ASP A 738 23.83 -5.84 -13.85
CA ASP A 738 23.95 -6.86 -12.83
C ASP A 738 25.02 -7.94 -13.14
N LYS A 739 25.63 -7.85 -14.32
CA LYS A 739 26.63 -8.78 -14.83
C LYS A 739 28.07 -8.48 -14.40
N LEU A 740 28.31 -7.33 -13.79
CA LEU A 740 29.62 -6.87 -13.34
C LEU A 740 29.68 -6.70 -11.83
N ASN A 741 30.84 -7.01 -11.24
CA ASN A 741 31.18 -6.63 -9.88
C ASN A 741 32.17 -5.47 -9.93
N TYR A 742 31.93 -4.44 -9.15
CA TYR A 742 32.81 -3.27 -9.03
C TYR A 742 33.47 -3.24 -7.67
N VAL A 743 34.79 -3.11 -7.64
CA VAL A 743 35.59 -2.93 -6.41
C VAL A 743 36.50 -1.72 -6.61
N MET A 744 36.40 -0.71 -5.75
CA MET A 744 37.28 0.44 -5.70
C MET A 744 38.13 0.36 -4.45
N ASP A 745 39.49 0.39 -4.63
CA ASP A 745 40.43 0.36 -3.53
C ASP A 745 40.18 -0.76 -2.51
N TYR A 746 39.96 -1.98 -3.00
CA TYR A 746 39.62 -3.18 -2.20
C TYR A 746 38.26 -3.08 -1.45
N ASN A 747 37.52 -1.99 -1.60
CA ASN A 747 36.16 -1.89 -1.07
C ASN A 747 35.17 -2.32 -2.15
N TYR A 748 34.32 -3.26 -1.79
CA TYR A 748 33.23 -3.69 -2.68
C TYR A 748 32.27 -2.53 -2.86
N LEU A 749 32.13 -2.06 -4.08
CA LEU A 749 31.06 -1.16 -4.45
C LEU A 749 29.86 -2.05 -4.74
N GLU A 750 29.08 -2.39 -3.71
CA GLU A 750 27.99 -3.35 -3.83
C GLU A 750 27.08 -3.01 -5.00
N ASN A 751 27.06 -3.88 -6.00
CA ASN A 751 25.99 -3.96 -7.00
C ASN A 751 24.85 -4.81 -6.47
N SER A 752 24.35 -4.51 -5.27
CA SER A 752 23.11 -5.13 -4.86
C SER A 752 21.97 -4.43 -5.60
N TYR A 753 20.91 -5.13 -5.88
CA TYR A 753 19.65 -4.61 -6.42
C TYR A 753 19.16 -3.35 -5.66
N TRP A 754 19.64 -3.17 -4.42
CA TRP A 754 19.24 -2.15 -3.47
C TRP A 754 20.18 -0.94 -3.36
N HIS A 755 21.34 -0.91 -4.06
CA HIS A 755 22.38 0.11 -3.86
C HIS A 755 23.00 0.63 -5.17
N LYS A 756 22.14 0.98 -6.12
CA LYS A 756 22.53 1.63 -7.38
C LYS A 756 22.51 3.16 -7.16
N GLY A 757 23.36 3.89 -7.83
CA GLY A 757 23.43 5.35 -7.75
C GLY A 757 24.86 5.87 -7.54
N ILE A 758 24.99 7.19 -7.31
CA ILE A 758 26.27 7.84 -7.04
C ILE A 758 26.81 7.38 -5.69
N LYS A 759 28.10 7.06 -5.64
CA LYS A 759 28.82 6.64 -4.44
C LYS A 759 29.96 7.59 -4.11
N GLY A 760 29.98 8.08 -2.88
CA GLY A 760 31.11 8.87 -2.38
C GLY A 760 32.35 7.99 -2.15
N ILE A 761 33.50 8.42 -2.61
CA ILE A 761 34.78 7.71 -2.47
C ILE A 761 35.65 8.49 -1.49
N LYS A 762 36.24 7.78 -0.52
CA LYS A 762 37.21 8.38 0.41
C LYS A 762 38.58 8.44 -0.27
N ASP A 763 39.17 9.63 -0.33
CA ASP A 763 40.51 9.78 -0.92
C ASP A 763 41.55 8.98 -0.11
N SER A 764 42.55 8.47 -0.82
CA SER A 764 43.68 7.74 -0.27
C SER A 764 44.89 8.67 -0.07
N ASN A 765 45.81 8.31 0.85
CA ASN A 765 47.04 9.09 1.06
C ASN A 765 47.94 9.15 -0.20
N SER A 766 47.77 8.23 -1.11
CA SER A 766 48.51 8.21 -2.39
C SER A 766 47.79 9.00 -3.49
N HIS A 767 46.56 9.46 -3.26
CA HIS A 767 45.68 10.05 -4.25
C HIS A 767 45.49 9.21 -5.52
N VAL A 768 45.80 7.91 -5.43
CA VAL A 768 45.60 6.92 -6.51
C VAL A 768 44.47 5.98 -6.13
N HIS A 769 43.52 5.80 -7.04
CA HIS A 769 42.41 4.87 -6.90
C HIS A 769 42.44 3.80 -7.99
N GLU A 770 42.15 2.57 -7.63
CA GLU A 770 42.07 1.44 -8.59
C GLU A 770 40.64 0.89 -8.59
N LEU A 771 39.95 1.02 -9.71
CA LEU A 771 38.66 0.37 -9.97
C LEU A 771 38.95 -1.01 -10.63
N THR A 772 38.44 -2.06 -10.03
CA THR A 772 38.46 -3.41 -10.62
C THR A 772 37.02 -3.82 -10.95
N MET A 773 36.75 -4.12 -12.20
CA MET A 773 35.45 -4.64 -12.67
C MET A 773 35.65 -6.13 -13.00
N THR A 774 34.85 -7.01 -12.44
CA THR A 774 34.91 -8.47 -12.66
C THR A 774 33.61 -8.94 -13.30
N PHE A 775 33.73 -9.73 -14.38
CA PHE A 775 32.59 -10.27 -15.11
C PHE A 775 31.98 -11.46 -14.35
N LYS A 776 30.68 -11.41 -14.06
CA LYS A 776 29.94 -12.49 -13.41
C LYS A 776 29.56 -13.63 -14.38
N GLU A 777 29.46 -13.31 -15.65
CA GLU A 777 29.10 -14.21 -16.75
C GLU A 777 29.89 -13.81 -18.01
N ASP A 778 29.80 -14.62 -19.07
CA ASP A 778 30.39 -14.27 -20.35
C ASP A 778 29.64 -13.07 -20.95
N LEU A 779 30.38 -12.00 -21.24
CA LEU A 779 29.83 -10.76 -21.78
C LEU A 779 30.29 -10.56 -23.23
N ASN A 780 29.32 -10.22 -24.07
CA ASN A 780 29.55 -9.84 -25.45
C ASN A 780 29.02 -8.40 -25.65
N HIS A 781 29.96 -7.50 -26.01
CA HIS A 781 29.61 -6.12 -26.41
C HIS A 781 28.87 -5.32 -25.33
N GLU A 782 29.34 -5.36 -24.09
CA GLU A 782 28.74 -4.56 -23.01
C GLU A 782 29.47 -3.23 -22.87
N ILE A 783 28.67 -2.15 -22.84
CA ILE A 783 29.18 -0.82 -22.59
C ILE A 783 29.53 -0.69 -21.11
N ILE A 784 30.76 -0.30 -20.82
CA ILE A 784 31.17 0.09 -19.48
C ILE A 784 31.50 1.58 -19.54
N ASN A 785 30.64 2.37 -18.92
CA ASN A 785 30.81 3.81 -18.81
C ASN A 785 31.24 4.12 -17.37
N GLU A 786 32.53 4.05 -17.12
CA GLU A 786 33.10 4.43 -15.84
C GLU A 786 32.99 5.96 -15.64
N SER A 787 32.52 6.37 -14.48
CA SER A 787 32.34 7.79 -14.14
C SER A 787 32.93 8.07 -12.79
N PHE A 788 34.19 8.53 -12.78
CA PHE A 788 34.89 8.98 -11.58
C PHE A 788 35.07 10.49 -11.68
N TYR A 789 34.53 11.23 -10.71
CA TYR A 789 34.46 12.69 -10.72
C TYR A 789 34.85 13.28 -9.37
N TYR A 790 35.37 14.50 -9.38
CA TYR A 790 35.43 15.34 -8.19
C TYR A 790 34.42 16.49 -8.29
N GLU A 791 33.94 16.96 -7.14
CA GLU A 791 32.99 18.06 -7.01
C GLU A 791 33.71 19.30 -6.48
N ASP A 792 33.85 20.32 -7.31
CA ASP A 792 34.44 21.61 -6.87
C ASP A 792 33.43 22.43 -6.05
N THR A 793 33.55 22.32 -4.75
CA THR A 793 32.66 22.99 -3.81
C THR A 793 32.87 24.50 -3.74
N ASN A 794 33.98 25.04 -4.31
CA ASN A 794 34.15 26.48 -4.44
C ASN A 794 33.26 27.04 -5.54
N ILE A 795 33.19 26.36 -6.69
CA ILE A 795 32.28 26.73 -7.78
C ILE A 795 30.81 26.53 -7.33
N LEU A 796 30.50 25.46 -6.61
CA LEU A 796 29.21 25.29 -6.00
C LEU A 796 28.84 26.48 -5.11
N LYS A 797 29.77 26.98 -4.29
CA LYS A 797 29.56 28.15 -3.44
C LYS A 797 29.26 29.43 -4.27
N GLU A 798 29.93 29.59 -5.39
CA GLU A 798 29.67 30.73 -6.29
C GLU A 798 28.21 30.68 -6.79
N TYR A 799 27.74 29.51 -7.27
CA TYR A 799 26.35 29.32 -7.72
C TYR A 799 25.33 29.54 -6.59
N VAL A 800 25.57 28.92 -5.44
CA VAL A 800 24.65 29.03 -4.28
C VAL A 800 24.53 30.44 -3.79
N ASN A 801 25.66 31.19 -3.69
CA ASN A 801 25.64 32.57 -3.28
C ASN A 801 24.84 33.46 -4.24
N GLU A 802 25.05 33.31 -5.55
CA GLU A 802 24.36 34.11 -6.56
C GLU A 802 22.84 33.83 -6.57
N ILE A 803 22.44 32.58 -6.47
CA ILE A 803 21.02 32.17 -6.42
C ILE A 803 20.36 32.65 -5.12
N ASN A 804 21.07 32.58 -3.99
CA ASN A 804 20.54 33.03 -2.69
C ASN A 804 20.26 34.55 -2.63
N LEU A 805 20.89 35.37 -3.44
CA LEU A 805 20.54 36.78 -3.54
C LEU A 805 19.07 37.03 -3.96
N GLN A 806 18.47 36.05 -4.60
CA GLN A 806 17.09 36.07 -5.09
C GLN A 806 16.23 34.96 -4.44
N GLY A 807 16.71 34.43 -3.34
CA GLY A 807 16.02 33.41 -2.57
C GLY A 807 14.78 33.94 -1.86
N VAL A 808 13.81 33.06 -1.61
CA VAL A 808 12.67 33.37 -0.75
C VAL A 808 13.12 33.36 0.69
N ASN A 809 13.11 34.50 1.32
CA ASN A 809 13.45 34.71 2.72
C ASN A 809 12.18 34.76 3.58
N ASP A 810 12.36 34.62 4.90
CA ASP A 810 11.28 34.66 5.92
C ASP A 810 10.12 33.73 5.57
N LEU A 811 10.45 32.54 5.04
CA LEU A 811 9.46 31.58 4.59
C LEU A 811 8.72 30.94 5.79
N VAL A 812 7.46 31.27 5.94
CA VAL A 812 6.58 30.73 6.98
C VAL A 812 5.64 29.69 6.39
N ILE A 813 5.61 28.51 7.00
CA ILE A 813 4.70 27.42 6.63
C ILE A 813 3.47 27.48 7.53
N LYS A 814 2.29 27.75 6.94
CA LYS A 814 1.02 27.66 7.64
C LYS A 814 0.35 26.34 7.31
N LYS A 815 0.16 25.50 8.33
CA LYS A 815 -0.45 24.17 8.24
C LYS A 815 -1.77 24.17 8.98
N GLY A 816 -2.80 23.61 8.37
CA GLY A 816 -4.07 23.29 9.01
C GLY A 816 -4.56 21.97 8.44
N ILE A 817 -5.56 21.36 9.05
CA ILE A 817 -6.06 20.04 8.61
C ILE A 817 -6.34 20.04 7.10
N THR A 818 -7.08 21.06 6.62
CA THR A 818 -7.48 21.18 5.20
C THR A 818 -6.84 22.36 4.49
N SER A 819 -5.80 22.95 5.05
CA SER A 819 -5.12 24.10 4.47
C SER A 819 -3.60 23.93 4.51
N PHE A 820 -2.96 24.46 3.49
CA PHE A 820 -1.51 24.50 3.38
C PHE A 820 -1.09 25.74 2.60
N SER A 821 -0.16 26.53 3.17
CA SER A 821 0.43 27.64 2.46
C SER A 821 1.87 27.89 2.88
N TYR A 822 2.67 28.36 1.93
CA TYR A 822 3.97 29.00 2.12
C TYR A 822 3.84 30.49 1.89
N GLU A 823 4.38 31.31 2.77
CA GLU A 823 4.44 32.76 2.63
C GLU A 823 5.85 33.24 2.92
N GLY A 824 6.41 34.07 2.06
CA GLY A 824 7.75 34.62 2.22
C GLY A 824 7.96 35.87 1.34
N SER A 825 9.19 36.35 1.31
CA SER A 825 9.58 37.51 0.47
C SER A 825 10.82 37.19 -0.36
N PHE A 826 10.94 37.76 -1.52
CA PHE A 826 12.11 37.66 -2.40
C PHE A 826 12.43 39.00 -3.08
N ASN A 827 13.67 39.13 -3.53
CA ASN A 827 14.09 40.32 -4.27
C ASN A 827 14.33 39.97 -5.75
N LEU A 828 13.62 40.62 -6.66
CA LEU A 828 13.79 40.46 -8.10
C LEU A 828 14.74 41.52 -8.63
N ASN A 829 15.88 41.08 -9.20
CA ASN A 829 16.93 42.00 -9.67
C ASN A 829 17.29 41.88 -11.17
N LYS A 830 16.68 40.91 -11.88
CA LYS A 830 16.90 40.63 -13.31
C LYS A 830 15.59 40.40 -14.06
N ASN A 831 15.57 40.71 -15.35
CA ASN A 831 14.48 40.38 -16.27
C ASN A 831 14.50 38.89 -16.69
N ASN A 832 13.41 38.44 -17.27
CA ASN A 832 13.25 37.10 -17.89
C ASN A 832 13.53 35.94 -16.93
N GLN A 833 13.14 36.11 -15.68
CA GLN A 833 13.26 35.08 -14.67
C GLN A 833 11.93 34.39 -14.41
N GLN A 834 12.03 33.23 -13.82
CA GLN A 834 10.93 32.50 -13.20
C GLN A 834 11.08 32.48 -11.68
N MET A 835 9.98 32.40 -10.96
CA MET A 835 10.01 31.92 -9.58
C MET A 835 10.05 30.39 -9.63
N PHE A 836 11.11 29.80 -9.13
CA PHE A 836 11.34 28.36 -9.09
C PHE A 836 11.14 27.83 -7.67
N PHE A 837 10.46 26.69 -7.52
CA PHE A 837 10.31 26.00 -6.25
C PHE A 837 10.71 24.54 -6.38
N THR A 838 11.53 24.05 -5.46
CA THR A 838 11.88 22.63 -5.35
C THR A 838 10.70 21.78 -4.81
N LEU A 839 9.50 22.05 -5.32
CA LEU A 839 8.25 21.37 -5.04
C LEU A 839 7.70 20.78 -6.35
N PRO A 840 7.24 19.52 -6.38
CA PRO A 840 6.65 18.94 -7.58
C PRO A 840 5.49 19.77 -8.09
N TYR A 841 5.39 19.88 -9.41
CA TYR A 841 4.25 20.56 -10.03
C TYR A 841 2.98 19.70 -9.92
N GLU A 842 2.01 20.24 -9.21
CA GLU A 842 0.67 19.69 -9.11
C GLU A 842 -0.38 20.72 -9.53
N LYS A 843 -1.44 20.26 -10.22
CA LYS A 843 -2.54 21.14 -10.68
C LYS A 843 -3.26 21.89 -9.56
N GLY A 844 -3.05 21.50 -8.31
CA GLY A 844 -3.60 22.14 -7.11
C GLY A 844 -2.79 23.29 -6.57
N ILE A 845 -1.52 23.44 -6.99
CA ILE A 845 -0.63 24.53 -6.56
C ILE A 845 -1.06 25.83 -7.22
N ASN A 846 -1.20 26.88 -6.41
CA ASN A 846 -1.46 28.25 -6.85
C ASN A 846 -0.41 29.16 -6.21
N ILE A 847 0.22 30.01 -7.03
CA ILE A 847 1.23 30.99 -6.59
C ILE A 847 0.66 32.39 -6.75
N TYR A 848 0.87 33.19 -5.72
CA TYR A 848 0.48 34.60 -5.67
C TYR A 848 1.72 35.44 -5.39
N ILE A 849 1.89 36.53 -6.16
CA ILE A 849 2.95 37.54 -5.94
C ILE A 849 2.22 38.84 -5.65
N ASP A 850 2.55 39.48 -4.52
CA ASP A 850 1.89 40.68 -4.00
C ASP A 850 0.35 40.56 -3.98
N GLY A 851 -0.14 39.36 -3.63
CA GLY A 851 -1.56 39.03 -3.56
C GLY A 851 -2.24 38.77 -4.90
N LYS A 852 -1.56 38.91 -6.03
CA LYS A 852 -2.09 38.60 -7.37
C LYS A 852 -1.67 37.19 -7.79
N LYS A 853 -2.62 36.40 -8.28
CA LYS A 853 -2.34 35.06 -8.81
C LYS A 853 -1.54 35.17 -10.10
N VAL A 854 -0.41 34.42 -10.15
CA VAL A 854 0.45 34.34 -11.33
C VAL A 854 0.28 33.01 -12.06
N HIS A 855 0.64 32.93 -13.33
CA HIS A 855 0.62 31.71 -14.11
C HIS A 855 1.66 30.75 -13.57
N THR A 856 1.21 29.54 -13.20
CA THR A 856 2.02 28.46 -12.64
C THR A 856 2.18 27.35 -13.68
N TYR A 857 3.39 26.87 -13.88
CA TYR A 857 3.71 25.84 -14.87
C TYR A 857 4.75 24.86 -14.35
N ARG A 858 4.95 23.78 -15.08
CA ARG A 858 5.99 22.79 -14.78
C ARG A 858 7.33 23.28 -15.35
N THR A 859 8.37 23.23 -14.55
CA THR A 859 9.74 23.57 -14.93
C THR A 859 10.72 22.52 -14.40
N GLY A 860 11.93 22.42 -14.98
CA GLY A 860 12.92 21.46 -14.53
C GLY A 860 12.42 20.03 -14.44
N HIS A 861 11.60 19.62 -15.38
CA HIS A 861 10.96 18.31 -15.53
C HIS A 861 9.79 18.05 -14.55
N ILE A 862 9.97 18.26 -13.25
CA ILE A 862 8.95 17.93 -12.23
C ILE A 862 8.56 19.09 -11.33
N PHE A 863 9.34 20.15 -11.29
CA PHE A 863 9.20 21.21 -10.30
C PHE A 863 8.17 22.29 -10.69
N THR A 864 7.84 23.12 -9.73
CA THR A 864 6.87 24.20 -9.88
C THR A 864 7.58 25.51 -10.23
N GLY A 865 7.18 26.12 -11.34
CA GLY A 865 7.59 27.43 -11.77
C GLY A 865 6.43 28.41 -11.83
N ALA A 866 6.73 29.71 -11.69
CA ALA A 866 5.78 30.78 -11.94
C ALA A 866 6.43 31.92 -12.76
N ASN A 867 5.65 32.47 -13.69
CA ASN A 867 6.15 33.56 -14.58
C ASN A 867 6.32 34.87 -13.82
N LEU A 868 7.48 35.49 -13.97
CA LEU A 868 7.84 36.79 -13.40
C LEU A 868 7.89 37.94 -14.45
N GLU A 869 7.49 37.70 -15.69
CA GLU A 869 7.65 38.59 -16.83
C GLU A 869 7.04 39.99 -16.63
N ASN A 870 5.95 40.09 -15.85
CA ASN A 870 5.25 41.35 -15.57
C ASN A 870 5.46 41.82 -14.12
N ILE A 871 6.46 41.33 -13.42
CA ILE A 871 6.79 41.71 -12.05
C ILE A 871 7.93 42.74 -12.11
N SER A 872 7.78 43.87 -11.42
CA SER A 872 8.79 44.93 -11.35
C SER A 872 10.03 44.49 -10.57
N TYR A 873 11.14 45.21 -10.73
CA TYR A 873 12.28 44.96 -9.83
C TYR A 873 11.97 45.37 -8.39
N GLY A 874 12.59 44.71 -7.44
CA GLY A 874 12.51 45.04 -6.02
C GLY A 874 11.99 43.89 -5.17
N ASN A 875 11.57 44.21 -3.96
CA ASN A 875 11.09 43.23 -2.98
C ASN A 875 9.61 42.91 -3.21
N HIS A 876 9.31 41.62 -3.26
CA HIS A 876 7.98 41.09 -3.47
C HIS A 876 7.62 40.06 -2.40
N LYS A 877 6.33 39.95 -2.12
CA LYS A 877 5.77 38.90 -1.27
C LYS A 877 5.28 37.75 -2.15
N VAL A 878 5.70 36.54 -1.82
CA VAL A 878 5.22 35.32 -2.49
C VAL A 878 4.39 34.48 -1.54
N LYS A 879 3.29 33.96 -2.05
CA LYS A 879 2.44 32.97 -1.33
C LYS A 879 2.11 31.81 -2.24
N ILE A 880 2.39 30.59 -1.76
CA ILE A 880 1.95 29.35 -2.38
C ILE A 880 0.80 28.76 -1.58
N THR A 881 -0.21 28.29 -2.26
CA THR A 881 -1.31 27.51 -1.64
C THR A 881 -1.53 26.23 -2.42
N TYR A 882 -1.98 25.20 -1.72
CA TYR A 882 -2.40 23.95 -2.33
C TYR A 882 -3.89 23.71 -2.11
N GLN A 883 -4.58 23.30 -3.19
CA GLN A 883 -5.99 22.92 -3.18
C GLN A 883 -6.15 21.56 -3.88
N ASP A 884 -6.62 20.58 -3.16
CA ASP A 884 -6.94 19.27 -3.75
C ASP A 884 -8.25 19.34 -4.53
N LYS A 885 -8.15 19.40 -5.87
CA LYS A 885 -9.32 19.47 -6.76
C LYS A 885 -10.15 18.19 -6.71
N GLY A 886 -9.53 17.03 -6.51
CA GLY A 886 -10.21 15.75 -6.40
C GLY A 886 -11.10 15.72 -5.15
N LEU A 887 -10.56 16.17 -4.02
CA LEU A 887 -11.29 16.25 -2.76
C LEU A 887 -12.47 17.24 -2.86
N ILE A 888 -12.27 18.42 -3.46
CA ILE A 888 -13.33 19.42 -3.62
C ILE A 888 -14.49 18.85 -4.47
N LEU A 889 -14.19 18.27 -5.62
CA LEU A 889 -15.18 17.62 -6.49
C LEU A 889 -15.87 16.46 -5.78
N GLY A 890 -15.09 15.61 -5.12
CA GLY A 890 -15.59 14.47 -4.39
C GLY A 890 -16.54 14.87 -3.25
N ILE A 891 -16.22 15.93 -2.47
CA ILE A 891 -17.10 16.49 -1.45
C ILE A 891 -18.41 17.00 -2.07
N GLY A 892 -18.35 17.70 -3.21
CA GLY A 892 -19.53 18.17 -3.92
C GLY A 892 -20.48 17.02 -4.29
N PHE A 893 -19.93 15.94 -4.88
CA PHE A 893 -20.72 14.75 -5.18
C PHE A 893 -21.22 14.01 -3.93
N SER A 894 -20.39 13.94 -2.87
CA SER A 894 -20.83 13.33 -1.60
C SER A 894 -22.01 14.10 -0.98
N PHE A 895 -22.02 15.42 -1.06
CA PHE A 895 -23.15 16.23 -0.63
C PHE A 895 -24.43 15.91 -1.43
N ILE A 896 -24.33 15.81 -2.75
CA ILE A 896 -25.45 15.39 -3.62
C ILE A 896 -25.93 13.99 -3.21
N GLY A 897 -25.01 13.06 -2.94
CA GLY A 897 -25.33 11.72 -2.46
C GLY A 897 -26.09 11.71 -1.14
N LEU A 898 -25.65 12.51 -0.16
CA LEU A 898 -26.32 12.65 1.14
C LEU A 898 -27.73 13.27 1.01
N VAL A 899 -27.89 14.27 0.16
CA VAL A 899 -29.22 14.86 -0.15
C VAL A 899 -30.11 13.81 -0.80
N GLY A 900 -29.59 13.07 -1.81
CA GLY A 900 -30.34 11.99 -2.47
C GLY A 900 -30.71 10.87 -1.49
N PHE A 901 -29.84 10.56 -0.56
CA PHE A 901 -30.13 9.61 0.53
C PHE A 901 -31.23 10.10 1.44
N GLY A 902 -31.17 11.35 1.92
CA GLY A 902 -32.23 11.97 2.72
C GLY A 902 -33.59 11.97 2.00
N PHE A 903 -33.60 12.32 0.71
CA PHE A 903 -34.79 12.23 -0.15
C PHE A 903 -35.32 10.79 -0.23
N SER A 904 -34.45 9.81 -0.38
CA SER A 904 -34.84 8.40 -0.46
C SER A 904 -35.51 7.92 0.84
N ILE A 905 -35.10 8.43 1.99
CA ILE A 905 -35.74 8.09 3.29
C ILE A 905 -37.12 8.71 3.40
N VAL A 906 -37.28 9.99 3.06
CA VAL A 906 -38.52 10.77 3.32
C VAL A 906 -39.60 10.49 2.26
N TYR A 907 -39.20 10.37 0.99
CA TYR A 907 -40.15 10.27 -0.13
C TYR A 907 -40.25 8.88 -0.73
N TYR A 908 -39.59 7.89 -0.14
CA TYR A 908 -39.54 6.54 -0.63
C TYR A 908 -40.90 5.96 -1.06
N ASN A 909 -41.91 6.07 -0.18
CA ASN A 909 -43.26 5.58 -0.44
C ASN A 909 -44.06 6.44 -1.46
N LYS A 910 -43.76 7.76 -1.56
CA LYS A 910 -44.42 8.66 -2.52
C LYS A 910 -43.87 8.50 -3.94
N LEU A 911 -42.56 8.36 -4.10
CA LEU A 911 -41.93 8.13 -5.40
C LEU A 911 -42.32 6.76 -5.99
N GLU A 912 -42.46 5.75 -5.16
CA GLU A 912 -42.93 4.43 -5.54
C GLU A 912 -44.32 4.49 -6.17
N ASN A 913 -45.25 5.18 -5.51
CA ASN A 913 -46.60 5.35 -6.02
C ASN A 913 -46.65 6.19 -7.31
N LEU A 914 -45.86 7.25 -7.43
CA LEU A 914 -45.78 8.09 -8.64
C LEU A 914 -45.25 7.37 -9.87
N ILE A 915 -44.21 6.55 -9.73
CA ILE A 915 -43.57 5.85 -10.87
C ILE A 915 -44.44 4.66 -11.34
N PHE A 916 -45.10 3.96 -10.46
CA PHE A 916 -45.87 2.76 -10.79
C PHE A 916 -47.39 3.03 -11.02
N ASP A 917 -48.01 4.05 -10.42
CA ASP A 917 -49.39 4.44 -10.71
C ASP A 917 -49.54 5.18 -12.06
N SER A 918 -48.47 5.84 -12.54
CA SER A 918 -48.49 6.46 -13.86
C SER A 918 -48.59 5.41 -14.99
N LYS A 919 -48.11 4.17 -14.77
CA LYS A 919 -48.33 3.07 -15.72
C LYS A 919 -49.75 2.48 -15.71
N LYS A 920 -50.48 2.57 -14.61
CA LYS A 920 -51.87 2.16 -14.55
C LYS A 920 -52.81 3.15 -15.27
N ARG A 921 -52.42 4.44 -15.39
CA ARG A 921 -53.15 5.45 -16.13
C ARG A 921 -52.95 5.44 -17.66
N LYS A 922 -51.91 4.76 -18.17
CA LYS A 922 -51.64 4.62 -19.60
C LYS A 922 -52.19 3.31 -20.21
N HIS A 923 -52.78 2.43 -19.43
CA HIS A 923 -53.46 1.20 -19.87
C HIS A 923 -54.96 1.15 -19.50
N LYS A 924 -55.59 2.33 -19.24
CA LYS A 924 -57.04 2.52 -19.30
C LYS A 924 -57.43 3.33 -20.51
#